data_fd514eca82ca8197eede245f79fa6d96
#
_entry.id   fd514eca82ca8197eede245f79fa6d96
#
_cell.length_a   1.000
_cell.length_b   1.000
_cell.length_c   1.000
_cell.angle_alpha   90.00
_cell.angle_beta   90.00
_cell.angle_gamma   90.00
#
_symmetry.space_group_name_H-M   'P 1'
#
loop_
_entity.id
_entity.type
_entity.pdbx_description
1 polymer ?
#
loop_
_entity_poly.entity_id
_entity_poly.type
_entity_poly.pdbx_seq_one_letter_code
_entity_poly.pdbx_strand_id
1 'polypeptide(L)'
;MKKTYYSLIAVAVLTTSAFSMKASASVGSNVTLYGNLIYDEANKNVAPSGIYSTDVAASASVKKVADAVTKANGGACLADTAYFAIEYTTKYGNINACYLNSYNPVTWALTNKVEASHSSVATSLTFNPVTKKIYGSFYSEEREGFYFGTLDPKTADCDTIAFLDHSFNALASDATGTLYFVNDEGKFGKIGITDGAITIIGDTGFKPKFLQDATFDYGTKQFYWCAFNDDDSQSGIYTVDLSTGKATRISTWATGAKEFVGVFSKTPVFAADVPEIPASLVLTFSESALSGKATFTMPSLTYGGTALSGELDYEVLVDGVVKASGKANAGSMVSIDLNVERGERAVSVRAKNNAGNGPEYICKQYFGLDVPASVAKVTATRTQSGASIKWEAVTEGAHSAKFDPSTVTYNVTRFPDNVVVASGVKNVQCADDKSVDKLASYYYEVVTVDGDYQAAPTKSNGVILGEALQVPYNKEFSDGDFSLYTIIDANADGTTWGSDFRGAKYLFNNDNAGDDWLISPPLRMKANQKYNIVAQLANAMNPYTEKAEVKVGDNATAEAMKNSVIPATTIEGGYRSPMDLSGVFSPTVDGDYFVGIHAISDAGALYLYCYKLEVTSEATGITSTLMSKAVVRGENGNINITGANGAQVVVAAIDGRIVAQFENAANELSVPVGTGVYVVTVNNLATKVIVK
;
A
#
# COMPACT_ATOMS: atom_id res chain seq x y z
N MET A 1 62.87 39.30 30.99
CA MET A 1 61.94 38.71 30.03
C MET A 1 60.48 38.87 30.54
N LYS A 2 59.77 39.91 30.06
CA LYS A 2 58.39 40.20 30.45
C LYS A 2 57.50 39.63 29.38
N LYS A 3 56.61 38.74 29.75
CA LYS A 3 55.52 38.27 28.90
C LYS A 3 54.31 39.17 29.10
N THR A 4 53.87 39.81 28.03
CA THR A 4 52.70 40.67 27.98
C THR A 4 51.54 39.79 27.52
N TYR A 5 50.48 39.68 28.35
CA TYR A 5 49.21 39.02 27.97
C TYR A 5 48.34 40.09 27.30
N TYR A 6 47.92 39.82 26.05
CA TYR A 6 46.85 40.54 25.39
C TYR A 6 45.54 39.81 25.64
N SER A 7 44.66 40.52 26.32
CA SER A 7 43.28 40.13 26.55
C SER A 7 42.46 40.44 25.28
N LEU A 8 42.03 39.45 24.50
CA LEU A 8 41.04 39.63 23.43
C LEU A 8 39.65 39.62 24.05
N ILE A 9 38.96 40.75 24.09
CA ILE A 9 37.53 40.85 24.33
C ILE A 9 36.86 40.56 23.01
N ALA A 10 36.24 39.36 22.90
CA ALA A 10 35.38 39.02 21.79
C ALA A 10 34.00 39.65 22.03
N VAL A 11 33.68 40.70 21.30
CA VAL A 11 32.32 41.24 21.19
C VAL A 11 31.54 40.30 20.30
N ALA A 12 30.67 39.50 20.89
CA ALA A 12 29.68 38.68 20.13
C ALA A 12 28.62 39.66 19.60
N VAL A 13 28.72 39.98 18.33
CA VAL A 13 27.63 40.61 17.58
C VAL A 13 26.61 39.47 17.27
N LEU A 14 25.54 39.43 18.03
CA LEU A 14 24.37 38.65 17.65
C LEU A 14 23.75 39.26 16.38
N THR A 15 24.17 38.80 15.22
CA THR A 15 23.37 38.98 14.01
C THR A 15 22.19 38.03 14.07
N THR A 16 21.03 38.54 14.43
CA THR A 16 19.76 37.87 14.13
C THR A 16 19.64 37.78 12.61
N SER A 17 20.14 36.68 12.02
CA SER A 17 19.84 36.31 10.67
C SER A 17 18.37 35.90 10.64
N ALA A 18 17.51 36.82 10.22
CA ALA A 18 16.19 36.47 9.74
C ALA A 18 16.39 35.52 8.56
N PHE A 19 16.28 34.22 8.80
CA PHE A 19 16.13 33.24 7.74
C PHE A 19 14.74 33.49 7.12
N SER A 20 14.69 34.41 6.15
CA SER A 20 13.58 34.39 5.21
C SER A 20 13.75 33.10 4.40
N MET A 21 12.91 32.10 4.62
CA MET A 21 12.73 31.04 3.64
C MET A 21 12.26 31.73 2.35
N LYS A 22 13.19 32.03 1.46
CA LYS A 22 12.85 32.22 0.06
C LYS A 22 12.34 30.87 -0.38
N ALA A 23 11.02 30.75 -0.57
CA ALA A 23 10.51 29.70 -1.41
C ALA A 23 11.29 29.81 -2.72
N SER A 24 12.20 28.88 -2.97
CA SER A 24 12.90 28.78 -4.24
C SER A 24 11.81 28.54 -5.26
N ALA A 25 11.44 29.57 -6.02
CA ALA A 25 10.56 29.40 -7.15
C ALA A 25 11.21 28.34 -8.05
N SER A 26 10.65 27.14 -8.09
CA SER A 26 10.96 26.19 -9.15
C SER A 26 10.72 26.93 -10.47
N VAL A 27 11.63 26.79 -11.43
CA VAL A 27 11.49 27.37 -12.75
C VAL A 27 10.25 26.72 -13.39
N GLY A 28 9.12 27.37 -13.30
CA GLY A 28 7.85 26.95 -13.85
C GLY A 28 6.68 27.17 -12.89
N SER A 29 5.56 27.63 -13.43
CA SER A 29 4.26 27.65 -12.76
C SER A 29 3.90 26.22 -12.32
N ASN A 30 3.23 26.07 -11.19
CA ASN A 30 2.70 24.78 -10.73
C ASN A 30 1.66 24.27 -11.73
N VAL A 31 2.05 23.33 -12.56
CA VAL A 31 1.17 22.67 -13.52
C VAL A 31 0.57 21.44 -12.87
N THR A 32 -0.75 21.26 -13.00
CA THR A 32 -1.41 20.02 -12.61
C THR A 32 -1.63 19.19 -13.86
N LEU A 33 -1.07 17.99 -13.89
CA LEU A 33 -1.30 16.99 -14.93
C LEU A 33 -2.40 16.04 -14.47
N TYR A 34 -3.15 15.54 -15.43
CA TYR A 34 -4.21 14.55 -15.25
C TYR A 34 -3.95 13.39 -16.19
N GLY A 35 -4.40 12.19 -15.83
CA GLY A 35 -4.31 11.03 -16.71
C GLY A 35 -4.92 9.78 -16.10
N ASN A 36 -5.03 8.74 -16.90
CA ASN A 36 -5.45 7.42 -16.46
C ASN A 36 -4.23 6.69 -15.88
N LEU A 37 -4.25 6.44 -14.57
CA LEU A 37 -3.19 5.69 -13.88
C LEU A 37 -3.43 4.20 -14.11
N ILE A 38 -2.50 3.51 -14.76
CA ILE A 38 -2.62 2.08 -15.11
C ILE A 38 -1.71 1.18 -14.30
N TYR A 39 -0.66 1.74 -13.68
CA TYR A 39 0.23 1.04 -12.74
C TYR A 39 0.66 1.96 -11.60
N ASP A 40 0.70 1.39 -10.38
CA ASP A 40 1.19 2.05 -9.16
C ASP A 40 2.05 1.04 -8.39
N GLU A 41 3.35 1.27 -8.32
CA GLU A 41 4.29 0.37 -7.65
C GLU A 41 4.02 0.26 -6.14
N ALA A 42 3.61 1.33 -5.48
CA ALA A 42 3.25 1.29 -4.06
C ALA A 42 2.05 0.37 -3.77
N ASN A 43 1.22 0.09 -4.78
CA ASN A 43 0.02 -0.73 -4.70
C ASN A 43 -0.04 -1.80 -5.80
N LYS A 44 1.11 -2.39 -6.17
CA LYS A 44 1.25 -3.34 -7.30
C LYS A 44 0.27 -4.53 -7.30
N ASN A 45 -0.29 -4.87 -6.14
CA ASN A 45 -1.26 -5.96 -6.00
C ASN A 45 -2.70 -5.55 -6.36
N VAL A 46 -2.97 -4.26 -6.54
CA VAL A 46 -4.29 -3.72 -6.89
C VAL A 46 -4.11 -2.85 -8.13
N ALA A 47 -4.61 -3.30 -9.28
CA ALA A 47 -4.57 -2.50 -10.49
C ALA A 47 -5.32 -1.17 -10.26
N PRO A 48 -4.66 -0.01 -10.40
CA PRO A 48 -5.35 1.27 -10.30
C PRO A 48 -6.34 1.42 -11.44
N SER A 49 -7.38 2.20 -11.21
CA SER A 49 -8.38 2.54 -12.22
C SER A 49 -8.86 3.97 -12.03
N GLY A 50 -9.22 4.62 -13.11
CA GLY A 50 -9.77 5.96 -13.10
C GLY A 50 -8.76 7.08 -13.40
N ILE A 51 -9.21 8.28 -13.26
CA ILE A 51 -8.42 9.50 -13.49
C ILE A 51 -7.75 9.94 -12.19
N TYR A 52 -6.47 10.22 -12.30
CA TYR A 52 -5.66 10.79 -11.23
C TYR A 52 -5.09 12.13 -11.67
N SER A 53 -4.85 13.00 -10.71
CA SER A 53 -4.10 14.24 -10.90
C SER A 53 -2.79 14.18 -10.15
N THR A 54 -1.82 14.93 -10.64
CA THR A 54 -0.52 15.15 -9.99
C THR A 54 -0.07 16.56 -10.24
N ASP A 55 0.42 17.24 -9.20
CA ASP A 55 1.09 18.53 -9.38
C ASP A 55 2.56 18.29 -9.70
N VAL A 56 3.07 19.04 -10.67
CA VAL A 56 4.48 19.02 -11.04
C VAL A 56 5.29 19.69 -9.91
N ALA A 57 5.88 18.86 -9.06
CA ALA A 57 6.70 19.26 -7.91
C ALA A 57 7.94 18.37 -7.83
N ALA A 58 8.94 18.74 -7.03
CA ALA A 58 10.17 17.95 -6.90
C ALA A 58 9.90 16.50 -6.49
N SER A 59 8.90 16.27 -5.62
CA SER A 59 8.38 14.96 -5.27
C SER A 59 6.86 14.97 -5.52
N ALA A 60 6.43 14.30 -6.58
CA ALA A 60 5.03 14.29 -7.02
C ALA A 60 4.24 13.16 -6.37
N SER A 61 3.05 13.48 -5.89
CA SER A 61 2.06 12.52 -5.40
C SER A 61 0.84 12.49 -6.31
N VAL A 62 0.13 11.35 -6.31
CA VAL A 62 -1.07 11.19 -7.12
C VAL A 62 -2.32 11.28 -6.25
N LYS A 63 -3.33 11.98 -6.77
CA LYS A 63 -4.64 12.11 -6.12
C LYS A 63 -5.71 11.59 -7.06
N LYS A 64 -6.55 10.70 -6.59
CA LYS A 64 -7.66 10.19 -7.38
C LYS A 64 -8.70 11.28 -7.61
N VAL A 65 -9.12 11.45 -8.88
CA VAL A 65 -10.10 12.43 -9.30
C VAL A 65 -11.43 11.76 -9.63
N ALA A 66 -11.38 10.58 -10.27
CA ALA A 66 -12.59 9.85 -10.65
C ALA A 66 -12.35 8.33 -10.68
N ASP A 67 -13.34 7.58 -10.19
CA ASP A 67 -13.33 6.11 -10.13
C ASP A 67 -13.86 5.45 -11.40
N ALA A 68 -14.80 6.10 -12.08
CA ALA A 68 -15.65 5.46 -13.09
C ALA A 68 -15.02 5.35 -14.48
N VAL A 69 -13.79 5.81 -14.67
CA VAL A 69 -13.12 5.73 -15.98
C VAL A 69 -12.48 4.38 -16.15
N THR A 70 -12.86 3.64 -17.17
CA THR A 70 -12.28 2.35 -17.54
C THR A 70 -10.77 2.50 -17.78
N LYS A 71 -10.00 1.49 -17.38
CA LYS A 71 -8.57 1.44 -17.65
C LYS A 71 -8.33 1.59 -19.17
N ALA A 72 -7.60 2.63 -19.56
CA ALA A 72 -7.26 2.88 -20.95
C ALA A 72 -6.11 1.94 -21.39
N ASN A 73 -6.46 0.79 -21.89
CA ASN A 73 -5.47 -0.21 -22.32
C ASN A 73 -4.81 0.11 -23.66
N GLY A 74 -5.27 1.13 -24.38
CA GLY A 74 -4.82 1.43 -25.73
C GLY A 74 -4.70 2.93 -26.04
N GLY A 75 -4.43 3.75 -25.03
CA GLY A 75 -4.30 5.19 -25.19
C GLY A 75 -5.58 5.98 -24.87
N ALA A 76 -5.39 7.24 -24.52
CA ALA A 76 -6.47 8.17 -24.23
C ALA A 76 -6.04 9.62 -24.50
N CYS A 77 -6.97 10.55 -24.62
CA CYS A 77 -6.68 11.97 -24.71
C CYS A 77 -7.89 12.83 -24.29
N LEU A 78 -7.61 14.05 -23.82
CA LEU A 78 -8.63 15.10 -23.67
C LEU A 78 -8.78 15.87 -24.98
N ALA A 79 -9.97 15.92 -25.54
CA ALA A 79 -10.36 16.80 -26.63
C ALA A 79 -11.24 17.96 -26.11
N ASP A 80 -11.68 18.89 -26.98
CA ASP A 80 -12.43 20.07 -26.59
C ASP A 80 -13.61 19.79 -25.65
N THR A 81 -14.35 18.71 -25.87
CA THR A 81 -15.63 18.44 -25.19
C THR A 81 -15.68 17.13 -24.42
N ALA A 82 -14.73 16.22 -24.62
CA ALA A 82 -14.75 14.90 -24.02
C ALA A 82 -13.32 14.35 -23.76
N TYR A 83 -13.22 13.48 -22.77
CA TYR A 83 -12.06 12.62 -22.60
C TYR A 83 -12.34 11.28 -23.28
N PHE A 84 -11.48 10.89 -24.19
CA PHE A 84 -11.57 9.65 -24.96
C PHE A 84 -10.57 8.64 -24.44
N ALA A 85 -10.99 7.39 -24.27
CA ALA A 85 -10.13 6.29 -23.83
C ALA A 85 -10.45 5.03 -24.63
N ILE A 86 -9.42 4.39 -25.19
CA ILE A 86 -9.53 3.12 -25.89
C ILE A 86 -9.43 1.99 -24.86
N GLU A 87 -10.44 1.12 -24.87
CA GLU A 87 -10.51 -0.13 -24.15
C GLU A 87 -10.50 -1.29 -25.16
N TYR A 88 -9.72 -2.32 -24.91
CA TYR A 88 -9.79 -3.54 -25.70
C TYR A 88 -9.95 -4.77 -24.82
N THR A 89 -10.59 -5.78 -25.35
CA THR A 89 -10.71 -7.09 -24.74
C THR A 89 -9.86 -8.10 -25.50
N THR A 90 -9.34 -9.10 -24.80
CA THR A 90 -8.53 -10.16 -25.42
C THR A 90 -9.21 -11.51 -25.26
N LYS A 91 -9.04 -12.37 -26.27
CA LYS A 91 -9.45 -13.77 -26.23
C LYS A 91 -8.32 -14.64 -26.79
N TYR A 92 -7.86 -15.59 -25.98
CA TYR A 92 -6.73 -16.46 -26.34
C TYR A 92 -5.43 -15.70 -26.71
N GLY A 93 -5.22 -14.53 -26.09
CA GLY A 93 -4.02 -13.69 -26.33
C GLY A 93 -4.16 -12.68 -27.46
N ASN A 94 -5.20 -12.78 -28.33
CA ASN A 94 -5.45 -11.85 -29.43
C ASN A 94 -6.49 -10.81 -29.04
N ILE A 95 -6.46 -9.62 -29.66
CA ILE A 95 -7.50 -8.59 -29.47
C ILE A 95 -8.82 -9.12 -30.03
N ASN A 96 -9.85 -9.13 -29.19
CA ASN A 96 -11.19 -9.62 -29.55
C ASN A 96 -12.14 -8.49 -29.96
N ALA A 97 -12.08 -7.35 -29.27
CA ALA A 97 -12.86 -6.16 -29.57
C ALA A 97 -12.18 -4.91 -29.01
N CYS A 98 -12.31 -3.79 -29.72
CA CYS A 98 -11.85 -2.48 -29.29
C CYS A 98 -13.06 -1.56 -29.13
N TYR A 99 -13.05 -0.75 -28.06
CA TYR A 99 -14.10 0.22 -27.78
C TYR A 99 -13.47 1.60 -27.55
N LEU A 100 -14.11 2.64 -28.08
CA LEU A 100 -13.82 4.01 -27.74
C LEU A 100 -14.85 4.49 -26.73
N ASN A 101 -14.41 4.71 -25.50
CA ASN A 101 -15.21 5.27 -24.42
C ASN A 101 -15.06 6.79 -24.39
N SER A 102 -16.16 7.51 -24.30
CA SER A 102 -16.18 8.97 -24.19
C SER A 102 -16.72 9.37 -22.83
N TYR A 103 -16.03 10.26 -22.13
CA TYR A 103 -16.39 10.72 -20.80
C TYR A 103 -16.54 12.23 -20.77
N ASN A 104 -17.49 12.72 -19.96
CA ASN A 104 -17.56 14.14 -19.65
C ASN A 104 -16.37 14.54 -18.78
N PRO A 105 -15.51 15.50 -19.16
CA PRO A 105 -14.27 15.80 -18.44
C PRO A 105 -14.46 16.57 -17.12
N VAL A 106 -15.70 16.91 -16.78
CA VAL A 106 -16.07 17.56 -15.51
C VAL A 106 -16.66 16.56 -14.54
N THR A 107 -17.68 15.80 -14.97
CA THR A 107 -18.39 14.83 -14.12
C THR A 107 -17.81 13.43 -14.17
N TRP A 108 -16.97 13.13 -15.16
CA TRP A 108 -16.38 11.83 -15.47
C TRP A 108 -17.42 10.72 -15.76
N ALA A 109 -18.64 11.11 -16.03
CA ALA A 109 -19.67 10.17 -16.47
C ALA A 109 -19.37 9.69 -17.89
N LEU A 110 -19.53 8.39 -18.13
CA LEU A 110 -19.50 7.80 -19.47
C LEU A 110 -20.66 8.39 -20.29
N THR A 111 -20.35 9.01 -21.40
CA THR A 111 -21.34 9.66 -22.30
C THR A 111 -21.61 8.82 -23.54
N ASN A 112 -20.63 8.06 -24.00
CA ASN A 112 -20.77 7.21 -25.17
C ASN A 112 -19.76 6.05 -25.13
N LYS A 113 -20.11 4.92 -25.74
CA LYS A 113 -19.23 3.77 -25.98
C LYS A 113 -19.46 3.27 -27.40
N VAL A 114 -18.44 3.32 -28.24
CA VAL A 114 -18.49 2.91 -29.64
C VAL A 114 -17.55 1.73 -29.83
N GLU A 115 -18.01 0.67 -30.48
CA GLU A 115 -17.17 -0.46 -30.88
C GLU A 115 -16.50 -0.12 -32.21
N ALA A 116 -15.18 -0.25 -32.25
CA ALA A 116 -14.39 -0.03 -33.47
C ALA A 116 -14.60 -1.17 -34.46
N SER A 117 -14.65 -0.85 -35.76
CA SER A 117 -14.76 -1.85 -36.83
C SER A 117 -13.47 -2.66 -37.02
N HIS A 118 -12.34 -2.17 -36.51
CA HIS A 118 -11.00 -2.75 -36.61
C HIS A 118 -10.35 -2.89 -35.25
N SER A 119 -9.52 -3.93 -35.05
CA SER A 119 -8.75 -4.16 -33.84
C SER A 119 -7.45 -3.33 -33.82
N SER A 120 -7.57 -2.00 -33.75
CA SER A 120 -6.44 -1.10 -33.64
C SER A 120 -6.27 -0.59 -32.21
N VAL A 121 -5.10 -0.83 -31.62
CA VAL A 121 -4.75 -0.37 -30.28
C VAL A 121 -3.85 0.85 -30.39
N ALA A 122 -4.26 1.97 -29.81
CA ALA A 122 -3.41 3.15 -29.74
C ALA A 122 -2.29 2.94 -28.71
N THR A 123 -1.08 3.32 -29.06
CA THR A 123 0.06 3.40 -28.11
C THR A 123 0.14 4.79 -27.47
N SER A 124 -0.35 5.83 -28.16
CA SER A 124 -0.55 7.19 -27.64
C SER A 124 -1.56 7.93 -28.48
N LEU A 125 -2.35 8.81 -27.88
CA LEU A 125 -3.33 9.68 -28.54
C LEU A 125 -3.12 11.14 -28.15
N THR A 126 -3.38 12.07 -29.08
CA THR A 126 -3.41 13.50 -28.79
C THR A 126 -4.49 14.22 -29.59
N PHE A 127 -5.08 15.25 -29.00
CA PHE A 127 -5.98 16.15 -29.70
C PHE A 127 -5.22 17.34 -30.28
N ASN A 128 -5.42 17.64 -31.54
CA ASN A 128 -4.82 18.79 -32.20
C ASN A 128 -5.81 19.99 -32.14
N PRO A 129 -5.45 21.07 -31.44
CA PRO A 129 -6.37 22.18 -31.22
C PRO A 129 -6.68 23.01 -32.50
N VAL A 130 -5.84 22.86 -33.54
CA VAL A 130 -6.01 23.60 -34.80
C VAL A 130 -6.90 22.84 -35.79
N THR A 131 -6.59 21.55 -36.01
CA THR A 131 -7.34 20.70 -36.96
C THR A 131 -8.61 20.11 -36.35
N LYS A 132 -8.77 20.18 -35.01
CA LYS A 132 -9.87 19.58 -34.23
C LYS A 132 -9.99 18.06 -34.44
N LYS A 133 -8.88 17.40 -34.73
CA LYS A 133 -8.80 15.94 -34.91
C LYS A 133 -8.00 15.30 -33.79
N ILE A 134 -8.29 14.04 -33.52
CA ILE A 134 -7.49 13.17 -32.64
C ILE A 134 -6.50 12.42 -33.53
N TYR A 135 -5.23 12.55 -33.22
CA TYR A 135 -4.13 11.83 -33.86
C TYR A 135 -3.58 10.79 -32.92
N GLY A 136 -3.03 9.71 -33.46
CA GLY A 136 -2.43 8.64 -32.63
C GLY A 136 -1.40 7.81 -33.36
N SER A 137 -0.62 7.11 -32.58
CA SER A 137 0.17 5.96 -32.99
C SER A 137 -0.60 4.70 -32.61
N PHE A 138 -0.80 3.81 -33.57
CA PHE A 138 -1.62 2.61 -33.44
C PHE A 138 -0.83 1.36 -33.82
N TYR A 139 -1.12 0.25 -33.17
CA TYR A 139 -0.70 -1.08 -33.57
C TYR A 139 -1.85 -1.81 -34.26
N SER A 140 -1.57 -2.44 -35.39
CA SER A 140 -2.50 -3.32 -36.12
C SER A 140 -2.00 -4.76 -36.10
N GLU A 141 -2.78 -5.67 -35.51
CA GLU A 141 -2.50 -7.12 -35.57
C GLU A 141 -2.55 -7.64 -37.00
N GLU A 142 -3.50 -7.14 -37.82
CA GLU A 142 -3.66 -7.56 -39.21
C GLU A 142 -2.43 -7.24 -40.07
N ARG A 143 -1.73 -6.14 -39.75
CA ARG A 143 -0.56 -5.65 -40.52
C ARG A 143 0.76 -5.90 -39.80
N GLU A 144 0.70 -6.49 -38.57
CA GLU A 144 1.85 -6.75 -37.72
C GLU A 144 2.81 -5.55 -37.57
N GLY A 145 2.22 -4.32 -37.38
CA GLY A 145 3.05 -3.12 -37.38
C GLY A 145 2.34 -1.89 -36.83
N PHE A 146 3.13 -0.83 -36.67
CA PHE A 146 2.67 0.46 -36.19
C PHE A 146 2.31 1.40 -37.36
N TYR A 147 1.35 2.28 -37.12
CA TYR A 147 1.01 3.35 -38.05
C TYR A 147 0.59 4.61 -37.30
N PHE A 148 0.79 5.74 -37.96
CA PHE A 148 0.27 7.05 -37.55
C PHE A 148 -0.99 7.35 -38.29
N GLY A 149 -1.99 7.90 -37.59
CA GLY A 149 -3.28 8.21 -38.21
C GLY A 149 -4.18 9.08 -37.37
N THR A 150 -5.44 9.20 -37.82
CA THR A 150 -6.49 9.90 -37.06
C THR A 150 -7.52 8.90 -36.54
N LEU A 151 -8.12 9.23 -35.38
CA LEU A 151 -9.24 8.51 -34.77
C LEU A 151 -10.52 9.31 -34.94
N ASP A 152 -11.54 8.72 -35.55
CA ASP A 152 -12.88 9.31 -35.57
C ASP A 152 -13.64 9.02 -34.25
N PRO A 153 -13.96 10.02 -33.45
CA PRO A 153 -14.63 9.81 -32.16
C PRO A 153 -16.08 9.33 -32.29
N LYS A 154 -16.68 9.33 -33.47
CA LYS A 154 -18.05 8.88 -33.70
C LYS A 154 -18.15 7.40 -34.08
N THR A 155 -17.18 6.90 -34.83
CA THR A 155 -17.15 5.51 -35.34
C THR A 155 -16.09 4.66 -34.67
N ALA A 156 -15.15 5.30 -33.94
CA ALA A 156 -13.95 4.68 -33.40
C ALA A 156 -12.99 4.12 -34.49
N ASP A 157 -13.20 4.47 -35.74
CA ASP A 157 -12.33 4.04 -36.84
C ASP A 157 -11.05 4.87 -36.91
N CYS A 158 -9.99 4.23 -37.38
CA CYS A 158 -8.67 4.85 -37.52
C CYS A 158 -8.30 4.97 -39.01
N ASP A 159 -8.07 6.21 -39.46
CA ASP A 159 -7.55 6.49 -40.80
C ASP A 159 -6.02 6.53 -40.77
N THR A 160 -5.36 5.68 -41.56
CA THR A 160 -3.89 5.63 -41.67
C THR A 160 -3.37 6.81 -42.50
N ILE A 161 -2.42 7.56 -41.94
CA ILE A 161 -1.64 8.59 -42.66
C ILE A 161 -0.31 8.01 -43.11
N ALA A 162 0.42 7.33 -42.25
CA ALA A 162 1.72 6.73 -42.57
C ALA A 162 1.99 5.48 -41.70
N PHE A 163 2.84 4.56 -42.22
CA PHE A 163 3.41 3.46 -41.45
C PHE A 163 4.60 3.97 -40.66
N LEU A 164 4.81 3.36 -39.48
CA LEU A 164 5.87 3.71 -38.55
C LEU A 164 6.80 2.53 -38.36
N ASP A 165 8.12 2.78 -38.38
CA ASP A 165 9.13 1.79 -38.00
C ASP A 165 9.17 1.57 -36.49
N HIS A 166 8.71 2.56 -35.68
CA HIS A 166 8.73 2.59 -34.22
C HIS A 166 7.42 3.10 -33.68
N SER A 167 6.96 2.52 -32.56
CA SER A 167 5.80 3.04 -31.85
C SER A 167 6.09 4.39 -31.18
N PHE A 168 5.07 5.21 -31.01
CA PHE A 168 5.18 6.40 -30.16
C PHE A 168 4.67 6.06 -28.75
N ASN A 169 5.55 6.20 -27.76
CA ASN A 169 5.24 6.04 -26.36
C ASN A 169 4.64 7.31 -25.73
N ALA A 170 4.81 8.44 -26.40
CA ALA A 170 4.23 9.72 -26.03
C ALA A 170 3.99 10.57 -27.26
N LEU A 171 2.84 11.24 -27.32
CA LEU A 171 2.45 12.11 -28.43
C LEU A 171 1.68 13.33 -27.88
N ALA A 172 2.09 14.54 -28.23
CA ALA A 172 1.38 15.75 -27.82
C ALA A 172 1.39 16.83 -28.89
N SER A 173 0.32 17.62 -28.96
CA SER A 173 0.18 18.75 -29.88
C SER A 173 0.44 20.07 -29.15
N ASP A 174 1.25 20.95 -29.72
CA ASP A 174 1.33 22.33 -29.26
C ASP A 174 0.12 23.17 -29.71
N ALA A 175 0.06 24.42 -29.25
CA ALA A 175 -1.05 25.34 -29.58
C ALA A 175 -1.10 25.69 -31.07
N THR A 176 -0.03 25.52 -31.83
CA THR A 176 0.03 25.77 -33.27
C THR A 176 -0.37 24.56 -34.12
N GLY A 177 -0.62 23.40 -33.48
CA GLY A 177 -0.97 22.16 -34.12
C GLY A 177 0.21 21.30 -34.53
N THR A 178 1.43 21.66 -34.12
CA THR A 178 2.63 20.81 -34.33
C THR A 178 2.57 19.62 -33.40
N LEU A 179 2.71 18.41 -33.95
CA LEU A 179 2.77 17.17 -33.16
C LEU A 179 4.22 16.79 -32.84
N TYR A 180 4.46 16.56 -31.54
CA TYR A 180 5.73 16.06 -31.02
C TYR A 180 5.54 14.67 -30.45
N PHE A 181 6.56 13.82 -30.59
CA PHE A 181 6.54 12.45 -30.07
C PHE A 181 7.83 12.04 -29.36
N VAL A 182 7.72 11.06 -28.49
CA VAL A 182 8.84 10.22 -28.02
C VAL A 182 8.55 8.80 -28.51
N ASN A 183 9.51 8.17 -29.22
CA ASN A 183 9.34 6.80 -29.69
C ASN A 183 9.94 5.77 -28.71
N ASP A 184 9.76 4.47 -28.99
CA ASP A 184 10.26 3.33 -28.19
C ASP A 184 11.79 3.23 -28.11
N GLU A 185 12.52 3.98 -28.97
CA GLU A 185 13.98 4.12 -28.86
C GLU A 185 14.42 5.34 -28.04
N GLY A 186 13.47 6.15 -27.52
CA GLY A 186 13.77 7.39 -26.79
C GLY A 186 14.14 8.55 -27.69
N LYS A 187 13.80 8.50 -28.99
CA LYS A 187 13.98 9.64 -29.90
C LYS A 187 12.81 10.61 -29.76
N PHE A 188 13.13 11.89 -29.63
CA PHE A 188 12.18 12.98 -29.67
C PHE A 188 12.14 13.61 -31.07
N GLY A 189 10.95 13.86 -31.59
CA GLY A 189 10.79 14.39 -32.93
C GLY A 189 9.43 15.03 -33.17
N LYS A 190 9.21 15.42 -34.43
CA LYS A 190 7.96 15.94 -34.99
C LYS A 190 7.45 15.00 -36.06
N ILE A 191 6.11 14.96 -36.21
CA ILE A 191 5.49 14.22 -37.29
C ILE A 191 4.51 15.13 -38.08
N GLY A 192 4.60 15.04 -39.43
CA GLY A 192 3.69 15.73 -40.31
C GLY A 192 2.27 15.19 -40.22
N ILE A 193 1.29 16.06 -40.03
CA ILE A 193 -0.12 15.66 -39.88
C ILE A 193 -0.82 15.27 -41.18
N THR A 194 -0.19 15.52 -42.32
CA THR A 194 -0.74 15.24 -43.68
C THR A 194 -0.03 14.10 -44.39
N ASP A 195 1.26 13.92 -44.14
CA ASP A 195 2.13 12.98 -44.87
C ASP A 195 2.86 12.00 -43.96
N GLY A 196 2.76 12.18 -42.63
CA GLY A 196 3.44 11.38 -41.63
C GLY A 196 4.98 11.54 -41.65
N ALA A 197 5.50 12.59 -42.27
CA ALA A 197 6.94 12.83 -42.37
C ALA A 197 7.54 13.04 -40.97
N ILE A 198 8.51 12.21 -40.61
CA ILE A 198 9.20 12.23 -39.31
C ILE A 198 10.43 13.12 -39.38
N THR A 199 10.58 14.02 -38.44
CA THR A 199 11.78 14.81 -38.19
C THR A 199 12.27 14.57 -36.77
N ILE A 200 13.38 13.83 -36.63
CA ILE A 200 14.05 13.63 -35.35
C ILE A 200 14.74 14.93 -34.92
N ILE A 201 14.46 15.40 -33.71
CA ILE A 201 15.10 16.58 -33.12
C ILE A 201 16.29 16.14 -32.26
N GLY A 202 16.15 15.08 -31.47
CA GLY A 202 17.23 14.60 -30.61
C GLY A 202 16.90 13.32 -29.83
N ASP A 203 17.69 13.08 -28.80
CA ASP A 203 17.59 11.91 -27.94
C ASP A 203 17.20 12.35 -26.53
N THR A 204 16.19 11.70 -25.93
CA THR A 204 15.71 12.03 -24.58
C THR A 204 16.70 11.62 -23.49
N GLY A 205 17.60 10.66 -23.77
CA GLY A 205 18.59 10.18 -22.83
C GLY A 205 18.33 8.76 -22.31
N PHE A 206 17.15 8.19 -22.55
CA PHE A 206 16.85 6.80 -22.21
C PHE A 206 15.73 6.23 -23.09
N LYS A 207 15.63 4.90 -23.14
CA LYS A 207 14.55 4.20 -23.84
C LYS A 207 13.36 4.01 -22.92
N PRO A 208 12.18 4.53 -23.29
CA PRO A 208 10.96 4.28 -22.53
C PRO A 208 10.51 2.83 -22.67
N LYS A 209 9.86 2.29 -21.64
CA LYS A 209 9.25 0.97 -21.65
C LYS A 209 7.79 1.06 -21.24
N PHE A 210 6.99 0.11 -21.73
CA PHE A 210 5.56 0.01 -21.46
C PHE A 210 4.74 1.21 -21.94
N LEU A 211 3.47 1.24 -21.57
CA LEU A 211 2.56 2.32 -21.89
C LEU A 211 2.83 3.55 -21.04
N GLN A 212 2.93 4.70 -21.66
CA GLN A 212 3.14 5.99 -21.02
C GLN A 212 2.67 7.08 -21.96
N ASP A 213 2.61 8.33 -21.52
CA ASP A 213 2.13 9.39 -22.39
C ASP A 213 2.65 10.77 -21.98
N ALA A 214 2.39 11.75 -22.82
CA ALA A 214 2.75 13.14 -22.63
C ALA A 214 1.60 14.08 -22.96
N THR A 215 1.74 15.31 -22.51
CA THR A 215 0.87 16.41 -22.89
C THR A 215 1.67 17.69 -23.12
N PHE A 216 1.11 18.58 -23.90
CA PHE A 216 1.61 19.94 -24.04
C PHE A 216 0.76 20.87 -23.17
N ASP A 217 1.38 21.51 -22.17
CA ASP A 217 0.69 22.55 -21.40
C ASP A 217 0.77 23.88 -22.13
N TYR A 218 -0.38 24.41 -22.51
CA TYR A 218 -0.46 25.64 -23.31
C TYR A 218 -0.11 26.90 -22.54
N GLY A 219 -0.21 26.88 -21.21
CA GLY A 219 0.16 28.02 -20.38
C GLY A 219 1.68 28.22 -20.31
N THR A 220 2.38 27.15 -20.02
CA THR A 220 3.85 27.15 -19.89
C THR A 220 4.58 26.87 -21.21
N LYS A 221 3.88 26.48 -22.26
CA LYS A 221 4.42 26.05 -23.57
C LYS A 221 5.46 24.92 -23.45
N GLN A 222 5.24 24.01 -22.49
CA GLN A 222 6.15 22.91 -22.20
C GLN A 222 5.52 21.58 -22.60
N PHE A 223 6.36 20.68 -23.12
CA PHE A 223 6.04 19.27 -23.32
C PHE A 223 6.33 18.54 -22.00
N TYR A 224 5.29 18.02 -21.33
CA TYR A 224 5.39 17.23 -20.10
C TYR A 224 5.19 15.77 -20.43
N TRP A 225 6.14 14.95 -19.99
CA TRP A 225 6.15 13.51 -20.21
C TRP A 225 6.16 12.75 -18.88
N CYS A 226 5.11 11.97 -18.63
CA CYS A 226 5.04 11.04 -17.52
C CYS A 226 5.78 9.76 -17.92
N ALA A 227 7.11 9.77 -17.77
CA ALA A 227 7.99 8.71 -18.22
C ALA A 227 8.00 7.51 -17.29
N PHE A 228 8.03 6.32 -17.86
CA PHE A 228 8.17 5.05 -17.14
C PHE A 228 9.27 4.20 -17.79
N ASN A 229 10.05 3.50 -16.93
CA ASN A 229 11.07 2.55 -17.32
C ASN A 229 11.15 1.46 -16.25
N ASP A 230 11.72 0.29 -16.54
CA ASP A 230 11.99 -0.77 -15.56
C ASP A 230 13.00 -0.33 -14.49
N ASP A 231 13.83 0.66 -14.79
CA ASP A 231 14.68 1.30 -13.81
C ASP A 231 13.92 2.45 -13.15
N ASP A 232 13.47 2.25 -11.91
CA ASP A 232 12.73 3.25 -11.11
C ASP A 232 13.47 4.57 -10.99
N SER A 233 14.80 4.56 -11.07
CA SER A 233 15.62 5.77 -11.07
C SER A 233 15.32 6.68 -12.26
N GLN A 234 14.71 6.15 -13.32
CA GLN A 234 14.34 6.88 -14.54
C GLN A 234 12.85 7.23 -14.62
N SER A 235 12.00 6.63 -13.79
CA SER A 235 10.56 6.96 -13.77
C SER A 235 10.29 8.32 -13.12
N GLY A 236 9.35 9.10 -13.67
CA GLY A 236 9.02 10.44 -13.16
C GLY A 236 8.35 11.35 -14.19
N ILE A 237 8.23 12.63 -13.85
CA ILE A 237 7.74 13.65 -14.78
C ILE A 237 8.93 14.42 -15.36
N TYR A 238 8.97 14.48 -16.67
CA TYR A 238 10.01 15.15 -17.45
C TYR A 238 9.44 16.30 -18.26
N THR A 239 10.26 17.33 -18.50
CA THR A 239 10.09 18.25 -19.62
C THR A 239 11.07 17.85 -20.72
N VAL A 240 10.69 18.10 -21.98
CA VAL A 240 11.58 17.87 -23.13
C VAL A 240 11.84 19.19 -23.83
N ASP A 241 13.11 19.52 -24.04
CA ASP A 241 13.51 20.70 -24.79
C ASP A 241 13.18 20.52 -26.27
N LEU A 242 12.28 21.38 -26.77
CA LEU A 242 11.75 21.27 -28.14
C LEU A 242 12.79 21.51 -29.24
N SER A 243 13.96 22.07 -28.90
CA SER A 243 15.04 22.37 -29.85
C SER A 243 16.14 21.31 -29.89
N THR A 244 16.34 20.59 -28.79
CA THR A 244 17.42 19.61 -28.65
C THR A 244 16.92 18.17 -28.46
N GLY A 245 15.67 18.00 -28.10
CA GLY A 245 15.06 16.69 -27.77
C GLY A 245 15.47 16.14 -26.39
N LYS A 246 16.31 16.88 -25.64
CA LYS A 246 16.80 16.41 -24.33
C LYS A 246 15.70 16.46 -23.28
N ALA A 247 15.47 15.33 -22.61
CA ALA A 247 14.56 15.24 -21.48
C ALA A 247 15.26 15.64 -20.16
N THR A 248 14.56 16.36 -19.32
CA THR A 248 15.01 16.75 -17.97
C THR A 248 13.96 16.32 -16.98
N ARG A 249 14.33 15.46 -16.01
CA ARG A 249 13.42 15.03 -14.95
C ARG A 249 13.21 16.19 -13.97
N ILE A 250 11.96 16.62 -13.83
CA ILE A 250 11.57 17.73 -12.96
C ILE A 250 10.83 17.26 -11.70
N SER A 251 10.34 16.02 -11.73
CA SER A 251 9.66 15.40 -10.57
C SER A 251 10.06 13.94 -10.45
N THR A 252 10.22 13.48 -9.20
CA THR A 252 10.21 12.07 -8.85
C THR A 252 8.85 11.70 -8.25
N TRP A 253 8.47 10.42 -8.28
CA TRP A 253 7.27 9.98 -7.60
C TRP A 253 7.52 9.83 -6.09
N ALA A 254 6.63 10.34 -5.26
CA ALA A 254 6.77 10.28 -3.79
C ALA A 254 6.70 8.83 -3.26
N THR A 255 5.98 7.93 -3.96
CA THR A 255 5.73 6.56 -3.53
C THR A 255 5.87 5.57 -4.68
N GLY A 256 7.11 5.29 -5.11
CA GLY A 256 7.39 4.35 -6.21
C GLY A 256 6.91 4.79 -7.59
N ALA A 257 7.30 4.06 -8.61
CA ALA A 257 7.02 4.40 -10.01
C ALA A 257 5.52 4.37 -10.36
N LYS A 258 5.11 5.24 -11.27
CA LYS A 258 3.72 5.38 -11.76
C LYS A 258 3.70 5.32 -13.29
N GLU A 259 2.74 4.59 -13.85
CA GLU A 259 2.51 4.51 -15.29
C GLU A 259 1.18 5.18 -15.64
N PHE A 260 1.28 6.27 -16.40
CA PHE A 260 0.15 7.07 -16.85
C PHE A 260 -0.05 6.97 -18.35
N VAL A 261 -1.30 6.89 -18.79
CA VAL A 261 -1.71 7.06 -20.19
C VAL A 261 -2.80 8.14 -20.31
N GLY A 262 -2.93 8.73 -21.50
CA GLY A 262 -3.89 9.79 -21.75
C GLY A 262 -3.65 11.01 -20.88
N VAL A 263 -2.40 11.42 -20.76
CA VAL A 263 -1.99 12.58 -19.95
C VAL A 263 -2.48 13.86 -20.57
N PHE A 264 -3.02 14.76 -19.76
CA PHE A 264 -3.48 16.07 -20.20
C PHE A 264 -3.30 17.16 -19.14
N SER A 265 -3.22 18.41 -19.61
CA SER A 265 -3.38 19.64 -18.82
C SER A 265 -4.76 20.25 -19.11
N LYS A 266 -5.35 20.92 -18.14
CA LYS A 266 -6.62 21.66 -18.33
C LYS A 266 -6.41 23.12 -18.79
N THR A 267 -5.17 23.50 -19.05
CA THR A 267 -4.84 24.87 -19.53
C THR A 267 -5.36 25.06 -20.95
N PRO A 268 -6.18 26.09 -21.21
CA PRO A 268 -6.74 26.33 -22.55
C PRO A 268 -5.68 26.86 -23.51
N VAL A 269 -5.95 26.77 -24.80
CA VAL A 269 -5.19 27.50 -25.85
C VAL A 269 -5.49 29.00 -25.75
N PHE A 270 -4.44 29.80 -25.80
CA PHE A 270 -4.54 31.26 -25.74
C PHE A 270 -4.45 31.90 -27.12
N ALA A 271 -5.11 33.07 -27.30
CA ALA A 271 -4.97 33.89 -28.50
C ALA A 271 -3.54 34.45 -28.59
N ALA A 272 -3.02 34.60 -29.82
CA ALA A 272 -1.63 35.00 -30.04
C ALA A 272 -1.27 36.42 -29.52
N ASP A 273 -2.26 37.29 -29.42
CA ASP A 273 -2.14 38.71 -29.09
C ASP A 273 -2.38 39.03 -27.60
N VAL A 274 -2.81 38.04 -26.76
CA VAL A 274 -2.86 38.27 -25.32
C VAL A 274 -1.43 38.31 -24.74
N PRO A 275 -1.21 38.90 -23.55
CA PRO A 275 0.10 38.85 -22.91
C PRO A 275 0.55 37.43 -22.63
N GLU A 276 1.85 37.18 -22.69
CA GLU A 276 2.45 35.91 -22.25
C GLU A 276 2.31 35.73 -20.73
N ILE A 277 2.65 34.53 -20.24
CA ILE A 277 2.74 34.22 -18.80
C ILE A 277 3.73 35.19 -18.13
N PRO A 278 3.43 35.75 -16.94
CA PRO A 278 4.42 36.49 -16.16
C PRO A 278 5.70 35.69 -15.94
N ALA A 279 6.86 36.35 -16.00
CA ALA A 279 8.13 35.63 -16.00
C ALA A 279 8.48 34.97 -14.67
N SER A 280 7.93 35.46 -13.55
CA SER A 280 8.16 34.91 -12.21
C SER A 280 7.04 35.28 -11.26
N LEU A 281 6.86 34.49 -10.22
CA LEU A 281 6.06 34.84 -9.04
C LEU A 281 6.80 34.37 -7.79
N VAL A 282 7.20 35.32 -6.94
CA VAL A 282 7.87 35.05 -5.67
C VAL A 282 6.97 35.51 -4.53
N LEU A 283 6.64 34.61 -3.62
CA LEU A 283 5.86 34.86 -2.42
C LEU A 283 6.81 35.00 -1.23
N THR A 284 6.80 36.15 -0.56
CA THR A 284 7.64 36.41 0.60
C THR A 284 6.77 36.68 1.83
N PHE A 285 6.67 35.65 2.67
CA PHE A 285 5.92 35.67 3.93
C PHE A 285 6.89 35.32 5.06
N SER A 286 6.71 35.95 6.22
CA SER A 286 7.42 35.50 7.44
C SER A 286 6.84 34.13 7.85
N GLU A 287 7.62 33.37 8.63
CA GLU A 287 7.15 32.06 9.13
C GLU A 287 5.78 32.19 9.79
N SER A 288 4.84 31.34 9.39
CA SER A 288 3.44 31.30 9.84
C SER A 288 2.61 32.57 9.61
N ALA A 289 3.13 33.58 8.92
CA ALA A 289 2.36 34.79 8.64
C ALA A 289 1.31 34.54 7.55
N LEU A 290 0.17 35.22 7.69
CA LEU A 290 -0.92 35.26 6.72
C LEU A 290 -0.90 36.54 5.86
N SER A 291 0.08 37.41 6.11
CA SER A 291 0.33 38.64 5.35
C SER A 291 1.78 38.67 4.86
N GLY A 292 1.98 39.04 3.63
CA GLY A 292 3.32 39.10 3.01
C GLY A 292 3.30 39.84 1.68
N LYS A 293 4.25 39.54 0.82
CA LYS A 293 4.37 40.16 -0.50
C LYS A 293 4.32 39.13 -1.63
N ALA A 294 3.63 39.47 -2.70
CA ALA A 294 3.76 38.82 -4.00
C ALA A 294 4.57 39.71 -4.93
N THR A 295 5.69 39.20 -5.46
CA THR A 295 6.58 39.94 -6.39
C THR A 295 6.63 39.11 -7.70
N PHE A 296 6.39 39.76 -8.82
CA PHE A 296 6.38 39.16 -10.15
C PHE A 296 6.88 40.11 -11.22
N THR A 297 7.25 39.55 -12.38
CA THR A 297 7.71 40.34 -13.52
C THR A 297 6.64 40.27 -14.62
N MET A 298 6.17 41.46 -15.07
CA MET A 298 5.23 41.58 -16.18
C MET A 298 5.79 40.99 -17.45
N PRO A 299 4.96 40.36 -18.31
CA PRO A 299 5.43 39.86 -19.60
C PRO A 299 5.88 41.00 -20.52
N SER A 300 6.91 40.76 -21.32
CA SER A 300 7.41 41.69 -22.36
C SER A 300 6.98 41.29 -23.77
N LEU A 301 6.36 40.12 -23.92
CA LEU A 301 5.89 39.55 -25.17
C LEU A 301 4.41 39.18 -25.07
N THR A 302 3.72 39.15 -26.20
CA THR A 302 2.44 38.47 -26.35
C THR A 302 2.65 36.95 -26.36
N TYR A 303 1.60 36.18 -26.18
CA TYR A 303 1.61 34.72 -26.28
C TYR A 303 2.15 34.24 -27.64
N GLY A 304 1.88 34.98 -28.73
CA GLY A 304 2.44 34.73 -30.07
C GLY A 304 3.86 35.24 -30.29
N GLY A 305 4.52 35.81 -29.27
CA GLY A 305 5.92 36.24 -29.33
C GLY A 305 6.15 37.68 -29.85
N THR A 306 5.11 38.50 -30.04
CA THR A 306 5.23 39.90 -30.42
C THR A 306 5.57 40.75 -29.21
N ALA A 307 6.47 41.73 -29.36
CA ALA A 307 6.86 42.63 -28.29
C ALA A 307 5.69 43.48 -27.78
N LEU A 308 5.54 43.53 -26.46
CA LEU A 308 4.60 44.38 -25.76
C LEU A 308 5.26 45.69 -25.34
N SER A 309 4.53 46.81 -25.35
CA SER A 309 4.98 48.10 -24.90
C SER A 309 3.88 48.81 -24.12
N GLY A 310 4.28 49.70 -23.20
CA GLY A 310 3.34 50.45 -22.36
C GLY A 310 2.82 49.67 -21.16
N GLU A 311 1.72 50.15 -20.59
CA GLU A 311 1.07 49.56 -19.43
C GLU A 311 0.15 48.39 -19.81
N LEU A 312 0.22 47.34 -19.01
CA LEU A 312 -0.68 46.21 -19.03
C LEU A 312 -1.42 46.16 -17.68
N ASP A 313 -2.66 45.69 -17.71
CA ASP A 313 -3.34 45.31 -16.48
C ASP A 313 -2.76 44.01 -15.91
N TYR A 314 -2.76 43.86 -14.60
CA TYR A 314 -2.46 42.60 -13.94
C TYR A 314 -3.53 42.26 -12.90
N GLU A 315 -3.68 40.98 -12.63
CA GLU A 315 -4.52 40.43 -11.57
C GLU A 315 -3.70 39.41 -10.77
N VAL A 316 -3.76 39.52 -9.41
CA VAL A 316 -3.25 38.53 -8.49
C VAL A 316 -4.44 37.81 -7.85
N LEU A 317 -4.44 36.48 -7.96
CA LEU A 317 -5.54 35.64 -7.51
C LEU A 317 -5.07 34.73 -6.38
N VAL A 318 -5.98 34.39 -5.48
CA VAL A 318 -5.82 33.33 -4.49
C VAL A 318 -6.97 32.35 -4.68
N ASP A 319 -6.66 31.10 -4.94
CA ASP A 319 -7.63 30.03 -5.25
C ASP A 319 -8.62 30.44 -6.35
N GLY A 320 -8.10 31.10 -7.40
CA GLY A 320 -8.87 31.57 -8.54
C GLY A 320 -9.68 32.86 -8.28
N VAL A 321 -9.64 33.44 -7.08
CA VAL A 321 -10.36 34.67 -6.74
C VAL A 321 -9.41 35.87 -6.78
N VAL A 322 -9.71 36.90 -7.56
CA VAL A 322 -8.90 38.13 -7.64
C VAL A 322 -8.85 38.82 -6.28
N LYS A 323 -7.64 38.94 -5.70
CA LYS A 323 -7.38 39.61 -4.44
C LYS A 323 -6.74 40.99 -4.63
N ALA A 324 -6.02 41.18 -5.72
CA ALA A 324 -5.42 42.47 -6.07
C ALA A 324 -5.37 42.61 -7.60
N SER A 325 -5.40 43.86 -8.07
CA SER A 325 -5.24 44.22 -9.49
C SER A 325 -4.56 45.59 -9.60
N GLY A 326 -3.98 45.85 -10.76
CA GLY A 326 -3.31 47.12 -11.01
C GLY A 326 -2.77 47.20 -12.43
N LYS A 327 -1.95 48.23 -12.70
CA LYS A 327 -1.28 48.44 -13.97
C LYS A 327 0.22 48.54 -13.79
N ALA A 328 0.97 48.01 -14.74
CA ALA A 328 2.42 48.12 -14.76
C ALA A 328 2.95 48.00 -16.19
N ASN A 329 4.12 48.59 -16.44
CA ASN A 329 4.73 48.53 -17.77
C ASN A 329 5.15 47.09 -18.13
N ALA A 330 5.05 46.76 -19.39
CA ALA A 330 5.59 45.50 -19.94
C ALA A 330 7.05 45.33 -19.51
N GLY A 331 7.40 44.11 -19.07
CA GLY A 331 8.73 43.74 -18.58
C GLY A 331 9.13 44.30 -17.19
N SER A 332 8.30 45.12 -16.54
CA SER A 332 8.63 45.67 -15.21
C SER A 332 8.32 44.69 -14.08
N MET A 333 9.07 44.86 -12.96
CA MET A 333 8.82 44.14 -11.73
C MET A 333 7.75 44.84 -10.88
N VAL A 334 6.82 44.07 -10.36
CA VAL A 334 5.73 44.52 -9.49
C VAL A 334 5.85 43.81 -8.15
N SER A 335 5.65 44.53 -7.05
CA SER A 335 5.58 43.99 -5.70
C SER A 335 4.35 44.53 -4.99
N ILE A 336 3.49 43.68 -4.49
CA ILE A 336 2.25 44.05 -3.79
C ILE A 336 2.18 43.38 -2.43
N ASP A 337 1.45 43.97 -1.51
CA ASP A 337 1.08 43.33 -0.26
C ASP A 337 -0.09 42.34 -0.53
N LEU A 338 0.02 41.14 0.04
CA LEU A 338 -0.95 40.08 -0.14
C LEU A 338 -1.34 39.47 1.20
N ASN A 339 -2.63 39.33 1.44
CA ASN A 339 -3.19 38.58 2.58
C ASN A 339 -3.82 37.28 2.07
N VAL A 340 -3.54 36.20 2.80
CA VAL A 340 -4.08 34.87 2.51
C VAL A 340 -4.67 34.25 3.77
N GLU A 341 -5.51 33.25 3.61
CA GLU A 341 -6.00 32.45 4.71
C GLU A 341 -5.07 31.26 4.98
N ARG A 342 -5.11 30.73 6.21
CA ARG A 342 -4.37 29.53 6.59
C ARG A 342 -4.72 28.35 5.67
N GLY A 343 -3.73 27.55 5.36
CA GLY A 343 -3.87 26.31 4.59
C GLY A 343 -3.11 26.35 3.27
N GLU A 344 -3.22 25.28 2.50
CA GLU A 344 -2.67 25.23 1.15
C GLU A 344 -3.46 26.15 0.23
N ARG A 345 -2.78 27.07 -0.44
CA ARG A 345 -3.37 28.06 -1.35
C ARG A 345 -2.63 28.07 -2.67
N ALA A 346 -3.39 28.22 -3.75
CA ALA A 346 -2.85 28.54 -5.07
C ALA A 346 -2.87 30.06 -5.26
N VAL A 347 -1.70 30.69 -5.22
CA VAL A 347 -1.55 32.12 -5.58
C VAL A 347 -1.14 32.17 -7.03
N SER A 348 -1.86 32.93 -7.84
CA SER A 348 -1.52 33.10 -9.26
C SER A 348 -1.49 34.57 -9.66
N VAL A 349 -0.76 34.84 -10.74
CA VAL A 349 -0.71 36.16 -11.39
C VAL A 349 -0.88 36.00 -12.90
N ARG A 350 -1.68 36.87 -13.50
CA ARG A 350 -1.82 36.98 -14.95
C ARG A 350 -1.78 38.43 -15.37
N ALA A 351 -1.30 38.65 -16.59
CA ALA A 351 -1.38 39.95 -17.27
C ALA A 351 -2.58 39.95 -18.24
N LYS A 352 -3.07 41.14 -18.53
CA LYS A 352 -4.22 41.35 -19.42
C LYS A 352 -3.98 42.56 -20.31
N ASN A 353 -4.42 42.50 -21.54
CA ASN A 353 -4.52 43.61 -22.47
C ASN A 353 -5.93 43.65 -23.13
N ASN A 354 -6.10 44.47 -24.18
CA ASN A 354 -7.38 44.57 -24.90
C ASN A 354 -7.81 43.28 -25.61
N ALA A 355 -6.87 42.37 -25.91
CA ALA A 355 -7.16 41.08 -26.52
C ALA A 355 -7.67 40.05 -25.50
N GLY A 356 -7.38 40.24 -24.21
CA GLY A 356 -7.84 39.37 -23.16
C GLY A 356 -6.80 39.06 -22.08
N ASN A 357 -7.08 38.03 -21.28
CA ASN A 357 -6.18 37.51 -20.25
C ASN A 357 -5.12 36.60 -20.85
N GLY A 358 -3.89 36.80 -20.45
CA GLY A 358 -2.80 35.84 -20.67
C GLY A 358 -2.86 34.64 -19.72
N PRO A 359 -1.93 33.67 -19.89
CA PRO A 359 -1.77 32.55 -18.98
C PRO A 359 -1.40 32.98 -17.56
N GLU A 360 -1.77 32.15 -16.58
CA GLU A 360 -1.47 32.38 -15.16
C GLU A 360 -0.14 31.73 -14.76
N TYR A 361 0.72 32.47 -14.08
CA TYR A 361 1.81 31.88 -13.31
C TYR A 361 1.26 31.49 -11.94
N ILE A 362 1.29 30.19 -11.61
CA ILE A 362 0.68 29.64 -10.39
C ILE A 362 1.77 29.19 -9.43
N CYS A 363 1.63 29.55 -8.14
CA CYS A 363 2.47 29.07 -7.05
C CYS A 363 1.57 28.50 -5.95
N LYS A 364 1.75 27.23 -5.61
CA LYS A 364 1.04 26.58 -4.52
C LYS A 364 1.97 26.44 -3.31
N GLN A 365 1.50 26.86 -2.14
CA GLN A 365 2.21 26.64 -0.88
C GLN A 365 1.24 26.66 0.30
N TYR A 366 1.70 26.16 1.44
CA TYR A 366 0.97 26.21 2.69
C TYR A 366 1.28 27.52 3.42
N PHE A 367 0.25 28.21 3.92
CA PHE A 367 0.34 29.46 4.67
C PHE A 367 -0.15 29.29 6.10
N GLY A 368 0.49 30.00 7.03
CA GLY A 368 0.17 29.93 8.46
C GLY A 368 0.90 28.77 9.15
N LEU A 369 0.48 28.46 10.38
CA LEU A 369 0.97 27.29 11.09
C LEU A 369 0.49 26.02 10.41
N ASP A 370 1.40 25.08 10.19
CA ASP A 370 1.06 23.80 9.58
C ASP A 370 0.18 22.95 10.51
N VAL A 371 -0.45 21.95 9.95
CA VAL A 371 -1.15 20.89 10.68
C VAL A 371 -0.20 19.73 10.92
N PRO A 372 -0.38 18.92 11.97
CA PRO A 372 0.53 17.80 12.23
C PRO A 372 0.49 16.75 11.12
N ALA A 373 1.63 16.17 10.82
CA ALA A 373 1.71 14.96 10.02
C ALA A 373 1.08 13.76 10.74
N SER A 374 0.76 12.71 10.00
CA SER A 374 0.41 11.42 10.59
C SER A 374 1.61 10.80 11.31
N VAL A 375 1.34 9.97 12.30
CA VAL A 375 2.37 9.15 12.95
C VAL A 375 3.05 8.24 11.91
N ALA A 376 4.38 8.20 11.89
CA ALA A 376 5.12 7.43 10.89
C ALA A 376 4.98 5.91 11.09
N LYS A 377 5.03 5.46 12.36
CA LYS A 377 4.98 4.03 12.70
C LYS A 377 4.27 3.81 14.02
N VAL A 378 3.39 2.82 14.05
CA VAL A 378 2.72 2.35 15.26
C VAL A 378 3.06 0.88 15.49
N THR A 379 3.46 0.52 16.69
CA THR A 379 3.75 -0.86 17.08
C THR A 379 2.89 -1.27 18.26
N ALA A 380 2.21 -2.40 18.14
CA ALA A 380 1.46 -3.03 19.21
C ALA A 380 2.17 -4.31 19.67
N THR A 381 2.27 -4.51 20.98
CA THR A 381 2.86 -5.71 21.59
C THR A 381 1.91 -6.22 22.65
N ARG A 382 1.60 -7.53 22.64
CA ARG A 382 0.79 -8.17 23.67
C ARG A 382 1.48 -8.05 25.04
N THR A 383 0.67 -7.80 26.07
CA THR A 383 1.06 -7.88 27.50
C THR A 383 0.22 -8.93 28.21
N GLN A 384 0.49 -9.19 29.47
CA GLN A 384 -0.32 -10.12 30.27
C GLN A 384 -1.79 -9.69 30.40
N SER A 385 -2.05 -8.38 30.41
CA SER A 385 -3.40 -7.81 30.64
C SER A 385 -4.02 -7.19 29.38
N GLY A 386 -3.35 -7.29 28.19
CA GLY A 386 -3.84 -6.67 26.98
C GLY A 386 -2.72 -6.34 25.99
N ALA A 387 -2.50 -5.05 25.68
CA ALA A 387 -1.44 -4.63 24.78
C ALA A 387 -0.72 -3.35 25.22
N SER A 388 0.51 -3.18 24.79
CA SER A 388 1.27 -1.93 24.83
C SER A 388 1.38 -1.38 23.42
N ILE A 389 0.95 -0.14 23.23
CA ILE A 389 0.97 0.56 21.93
C ILE A 389 2.02 1.66 22.01
N LYS A 390 2.93 1.71 21.03
CA LYS A 390 4.01 2.72 20.93
C LYS A 390 4.06 3.31 19.54
N TRP A 391 4.42 4.59 19.48
CA TRP A 391 4.63 5.32 18.22
C TRP A 391 5.73 6.37 18.39
N GLU A 392 6.13 7.00 17.30
CA GLU A 392 7.09 8.10 17.31
C GLU A 392 6.36 9.44 17.42
N ALA A 393 6.97 10.39 18.14
CA ALA A 393 6.41 11.72 18.25
C ALA A 393 6.38 12.43 16.88
N VAL A 394 5.27 13.10 16.58
CA VAL A 394 5.19 13.95 15.40
C VAL A 394 5.91 15.26 15.67
N THR A 395 6.98 15.50 14.93
CA THR A 395 7.84 16.69 15.04
C THR A 395 7.75 17.62 13.85
N GLU A 396 7.06 17.20 12.78
CA GLU A 396 6.94 17.93 11.53
C GLU A 396 5.47 18.10 11.13
N GLY A 397 5.20 19.17 10.40
CA GLY A 397 3.89 19.40 9.79
C GLY A 397 3.67 18.56 8.53
N ALA A 398 2.42 18.44 8.14
CA ALA A 398 2.02 17.66 6.96
C ALA A 398 2.48 18.29 5.63
N HIS A 399 2.77 19.61 5.60
CA HIS A 399 3.08 20.38 4.38
C HIS A 399 4.47 21.04 4.43
N SER A 400 5.32 20.58 5.35
CA SER A 400 6.69 21.15 5.53
C SER A 400 6.71 22.66 5.83
N ALA A 401 5.61 23.21 6.36
CA ALA A 401 5.53 24.57 6.85
C ALA A 401 5.86 24.63 8.35
N LYS A 402 5.85 25.83 8.95
CA LYS A 402 6.09 26.01 10.38
C LYS A 402 5.06 25.25 11.19
N PHE A 403 5.53 24.36 12.05
CA PHE A 403 4.73 23.51 12.90
C PHE A 403 5.06 23.69 14.39
N ASP A 404 4.09 23.57 15.27
CA ASP A 404 4.29 23.60 16.72
C ASP A 404 3.95 22.22 17.33
N PRO A 405 4.95 21.37 17.62
CA PRO A 405 4.70 20.04 18.16
C PRO A 405 4.17 20.05 19.62
N SER A 406 4.22 21.18 20.32
CA SER A 406 3.80 21.25 21.72
C SER A 406 2.27 21.15 21.93
N THR A 407 1.50 21.46 20.89
CA THR A 407 0.02 21.40 20.89
C THR A 407 -0.54 20.01 20.56
N VAL A 408 0.33 19.12 20.04
CA VAL A 408 -0.06 17.80 19.54
C VAL A 408 -0.52 16.86 20.66
N THR A 409 -1.59 16.17 20.40
CA THR A 409 -2.09 15.04 21.19
C THR A 409 -2.43 13.86 20.28
N TYR A 410 -2.64 12.68 20.87
CA TYR A 410 -2.93 11.46 20.13
C TYR A 410 -4.20 10.80 20.64
N ASN A 411 -5.00 10.28 19.70
CA ASN A 411 -6.11 9.39 19.97
C ASN A 411 -5.74 7.98 19.50
N VAL A 412 -6.05 6.96 20.31
CA VAL A 412 -5.76 5.55 20.01
C VAL A 412 -7.05 4.76 20.06
N THR A 413 -7.39 4.08 18.98
CA THR A 413 -8.59 3.24 18.86
C THR A 413 -8.19 1.83 18.47
N ARG A 414 -8.76 0.84 19.15
CA ARG A 414 -8.61 -0.59 18.86
C ARG A 414 -9.64 -1.04 17.83
N PHE A 415 -9.25 -1.90 16.92
CA PHE A 415 -10.08 -2.52 15.91
C PHE A 415 -9.94 -4.05 15.96
N PRO A 416 -11.01 -4.79 15.51
CA PRO A 416 -12.19 -4.32 14.79
C PRO A 416 -13.34 -3.83 15.70
N ASP A 417 -13.21 -3.82 17.02
CA ASP A 417 -14.30 -3.53 17.98
C ASP A 417 -14.53 -2.02 18.24
N ASN A 418 -13.74 -1.14 17.63
CA ASN A 418 -13.83 0.32 17.71
C ASN A 418 -13.74 0.88 19.13
N VAL A 419 -12.98 0.21 20.00
CA VAL A 419 -12.80 0.65 21.40
C VAL A 419 -11.75 1.77 21.46
N VAL A 420 -12.16 2.95 21.95
CA VAL A 420 -11.22 4.04 22.24
C VAL A 420 -10.37 3.66 23.44
N VAL A 421 -9.07 3.44 23.21
CA VAL A 421 -8.09 3.06 24.24
C VAL A 421 -7.58 4.27 24.97
N ALA A 422 -7.21 5.31 24.23
CA ALA A 422 -6.72 6.57 24.77
C ALA A 422 -7.20 7.75 23.92
N SER A 423 -7.43 8.91 24.53
CA SER A 423 -7.82 10.14 23.85
C SER A 423 -7.09 11.33 24.44
N GLY A 424 -6.58 12.22 23.57
CA GLY A 424 -5.90 13.46 23.95
C GLY A 424 -4.58 13.24 24.72
N VAL A 425 -3.92 12.10 24.56
CA VAL A 425 -2.67 11.80 25.27
C VAL A 425 -1.49 12.50 24.60
N LYS A 426 -0.55 13.00 25.40
CA LYS A 426 0.70 13.63 24.91
C LYS A 426 1.87 12.64 24.83
N ASN A 427 1.78 11.53 25.55
CA ASN A 427 2.78 10.49 25.52
C ASN A 427 2.72 9.72 24.20
N VAL A 428 3.86 9.19 23.78
CA VAL A 428 4.03 8.38 22.56
C VAL A 428 3.85 6.88 22.83
N GLN A 429 3.15 6.56 23.91
CA GLN A 429 2.75 5.21 24.28
C GLN A 429 1.52 5.20 25.16
N CYS A 430 0.76 4.14 25.07
CA CYS A 430 -0.32 3.82 26.00
C CYS A 430 -0.44 2.32 26.21
N ALA A 431 -1.14 1.92 27.28
CA ALA A 431 -1.54 0.54 27.52
C ALA A 431 -3.00 0.38 27.14
N ASP A 432 -3.35 -0.77 26.58
CA ASP A 432 -4.71 -1.25 26.45
C ASP A 432 -4.91 -2.42 27.41
N ASP A 433 -5.60 -2.16 28.50
CA ASP A 433 -6.02 -3.13 29.52
C ASP A 433 -7.52 -3.44 29.46
N LYS A 434 -8.19 -2.92 28.43
CA LYS A 434 -9.64 -3.13 28.24
C LYS A 434 -9.91 -4.54 27.77
N SER A 435 -10.94 -5.16 28.36
CA SER A 435 -11.38 -6.50 27.98
C SER A 435 -11.69 -6.60 26.50
N VAL A 436 -11.52 -7.80 25.96
CA VAL A 436 -11.95 -8.16 24.62
C VAL A 436 -12.95 -9.31 24.70
N ASP A 437 -13.95 -9.31 23.81
CA ASP A 437 -15.05 -10.28 23.85
C ASP A 437 -14.64 -11.68 23.40
N LYS A 438 -13.62 -11.77 22.55
CA LYS A 438 -13.16 -13.04 21.99
C LYS A 438 -11.68 -13.01 21.66
N LEU A 439 -11.07 -14.18 21.62
CA LEU A 439 -9.71 -14.36 21.07
C LEU A 439 -9.75 -14.06 19.58
N ALA A 440 -9.02 -13.02 19.17
CA ALA A 440 -8.93 -12.60 17.77
C ALA A 440 -7.66 -11.74 17.56
N SER A 441 -7.37 -11.45 16.30
CA SER A 441 -6.38 -10.44 15.93
C SER A 441 -6.98 -9.06 16.04
N TYR A 442 -6.33 -8.19 16.84
CA TYR A 442 -6.65 -6.78 16.99
C TYR A 442 -5.52 -5.93 16.48
N TYR A 443 -5.84 -4.74 16.00
CA TYR A 443 -4.86 -3.72 15.65
C TYR A 443 -5.30 -2.36 16.19
N TYR A 444 -4.40 -1.40 16.19
CA TYR A 444 -4.65 -0.07 16.72
C TYR A 444 -4.42 0.97 15.63
N GLU A 445 -5.26 1.98 15.64
CA GLU A 445 -5.05 3.18 14.84
C GLU A 445 -4.72 4.35 15.77
N VAL A 446 -3.63 5.05 15.45
CA VAL A 446 -3.20 6.25 16.14
C VAL A 446 -3.43 7.45 15.23
N VAL A 447 -4.20 8.41 15.74
CA VAL A 447 -4.53 9.66 15.07
C VAL A 447 -3.84 10.81 15.78
N THR A 448 -3.08 11.62 15.07
CA THR A 448 -2.51 12.87 15.56
C THR A 448 -3.58 13.96 15.56
N VAL A 449 -3.70 14.71 16.63
CA VAL A 449 -4.73 15.76 16.84
C VAL A 449 -4.06 17.06 17.24
N ASP A 450 -4.47 18.17 16.62
CA ASP A 450 -4.09 19.55 16.98
C ASP A 450 -5.34 20.45 16.87
N GLY A 451 -5.92 20.81 18.02
CA GLY A 451 -7.22 21.49 18.05
C GLY A 451 -8.31 20.69 17.34
N ASP A 452 -8.94 21.30 16.35
CA ASP A 452 -9.99 20.65 15.54
C ASP A 452 -9.44 19.79 14.40
N TYR A 453 -8.14 19.82 14.13
CA TYR A 453 -7.51 19.04 13.07
C TYR A 453 -7.17 17.63 13.53
N GLN A 454 -7.43 16.66 12.66
CA GLN A 454 -7.03 15.27 12.83
C GLN A 454 -6.30 14.80 11.57
N ALA A 455 -5.09 14.28 11.75
CA ALA A 455 -4.34 13.65 10.67
C ALA A 455 -4.97 12.30 10.28
N ALA A 456 -4.58 11.77 9.13
CA ALA A 456 -4.95 10.42 8.75
C ALA A 456 -4.44 9.39 9.78
N PRO A 457 -5.22 8.34 10.11
CA PRO A 457 -4.82 7.33 11.07
C PRO A 457 -3.64 6.50 10.54
N THR A 458 -2.74 6.13 11.45
CA THR A 458 -1.68 5.15 11.17
C THR A 458 -1.98 3.86 11.92
N LYS A 459 -1.99 2.76 11.18
CA LYS A 459 -2.32 1.43 11.67
C LYS A 459 -1.09 0.70 12.24
N SER A 460 -1.27 -0.02 13.36
CA SER A 460 -0.24 -0.92 13.92
C SER A 460 -0.19 -2.28 13.22
N ASN A 461 0.81 -3.09 13.57
CA ASN A 461 0.74 -4.54 13.40
C ASN A 461 -0.44 -5.13 14.20
N GLY A 462 -0.87 -6.34 13.80
CA GLY A 462 -1.84 -7.12 14.55
C GLY A 462 -1.26 -7.74 15.81
N VAL A 463 -2.08 -7.88 16.85
CA VAL A 463 -1.79 -8.64 18.07
C VAL A 463 -2.96 -9.53 18.43
N ILE A 464 -2.69 -10.76 18.87
CA ILE A 464 -3.73 -11.69 19.29
C ILE A 464 -4.08 -11.40 20.75
N LEU A 465 -5.29 -10.93 21.00
CA LEU A 465 -5.82 -10.65 22.35
C LEU A 465 -7.02 -11.55 22.65
N GLY A 466 -7.29 -11.76 23.91
CA GLY A 466 -8.40 -12.55 24.42
C GLY A 466 -7.94 -13.68 25.31
N GLU A 467 -8.89 -14.49 25.78
CA GLU A 467 -8.63 -15.61 26.65
C GLU A 467 -7.80 -16.70 25.92
N ALA A 468 -6.76 -17.19 26.59
CA ALA A 468 -5.91 -18.23 26.04
C ALA A 468 -6.69 -19.54 25.82
N LEU A 469 -6.35 -20.24 24.76
CA LEU A 469 -6.91 -21.57 24.46
C LEU A 469 -6.43 -22.60 25.47
N GLN A 470 -7.28 -23.57 25.76
CA GLN A 470 -6.94 -24.68 26.64
C GLN A 470 -6.16 -25.76 25.91
N VAL A 471 -5.29 -26.47 26.65
CA VAL A 471 -4.67 -27.70 26.21
C VAL A 471 -5.58 -28.87 26.58
N PRO A 472 -5.84 -29.87 25.70
CA PRO A 472 -5.16 -30.13 24.45
C PRO A 472 -5.52 -29.18 23.31
N TYR A 473 -4.51 -28.79 22.55
CA TYR A 473 -4.62 -27.94 21.37
C TYR A 473 -4.18 -28.72 20.13
N ASN A 474 -4.96 -28.64 19.07
CA ASN A 474 -4.62 -29.24 17.78
C ASN A 474 -5.01 -28.28 16.65
N LYS A 475 -4.08 -27.94 15.80
CA LYS A 475 -4.30 -27.15 14.59
C LYS A 475 -3.77 -27.88 13.38
N GLU A 476 -4.66 -28.17 12.45
CA GLU A 476 -4.31 -28.61 11.10
C GLU A 476 -4.39 -27.40 10.16
N PHE A 477 -3.34 -27.16 9.39
CA PHE A 477 -3.22 -25.97 8.56
C PHE A 477 -3.83 -26.13 7.17
N SER A 478 -4.43 -27.26 6.85
CA SER A 478 -5.11 -27.52 5.57
C SER A 478 -6.34 -26.62 5.32
N ASP A 479 -6.87 -25.99 6.36
CA ASP A 479 -7.96 -25.02 6.26
C ASP A 479 -7.53 -23.63 5.78
N GLY A 480 -6.21 -23.36 5.74
CA GLY A 480 -5.64 -22.05 5.36
C GLY A 480 -5.90 -20.92 6.36
N ASP A 481 -6.47 -21.22 7.54
CA ASP A 481 -6.79 -20.21 8.55
C ASP A 481 -5.60 -19.93 9.47
N PHE A 482 -5.04 -18.73 9.35
CA PHE A 482 -3.97 -18.18 10.19
C PHE A 482 -4.43 -17.01 11.06
N SER A 483 -5.73 -16.76 11.16
CA SER A 483 -6.28 -15.56 11.82
C SER A 483 -5.85 -15.40 13.28
N LEU A 484 -5.48 -16.51 13.95
CA LEU A 484 -4.98 -16.53 15.33
C LEU A 484 -3.47 -16.73 15.42
N TYR A 485 -2.75 -16.77 14.30
CA TYR A 485 -1.30 -16.94 14.29
C TYR A 485 -0.58 -15.62 14.09
N THR A 486 0.57 -15.48 14.75
CA THR A 486 1.48 -14.35 14.51
C THR A 486 2.58 -14.83 13.56
N ILE A 487 2.70 -14.17 12.42
CA ILE A 487 3.76 -14.42 11.44
C ILE A 487 4.77 -13.29 11.56
N ILE A 488 6.06 -13.63 11.67
CA ILE A 488 7.16 -12.67 11.77
C ILE A 488 8.21 -13.03 10.72
N ASP A 489 8.50 -12.08 9.85
CA ASP A 489 9.68 -12.02 8.98
C ASP A 489 10.75 -11.27 9.78
N ALA A 490 11.67 -11.99 10.46
CA ALA A 490 12.60 -11.39 11.38
C ALA A 490 13.84 -10.81 10.68
N ASN A 491 14.19 -11.32 9.49
CA ASN A 491 15.27 -10.77 8.66
C ASN A 491 14.79 -9.65 7.71
N ALA A 492 13.47 -9.40 7.66
CA ALA A 492 12.82 -8.35 6.85
C ALA A 492 13.12 -8.46 5.34
N ASP A 493 13.23 -9.68 4.82
CA ASP A 493 13.53 -9.91 3.41
C ASP A 493 12.29 -10.01 2.51
N GLY A 494 11.10 -9.87 3.09
CA GLY A 494 9.81 -9.88 2.40
C GLY A 494 9.29 -11.29 2.06
N THR A 495 9.99 -12.33 2.51
CA THR A 495 9.64 -13.73 2.26
C THR A 495 9.35 -14.41 3.60
N THR A 496 8.16 -14.95 3.80
CA THR A 496 7.75 -15.52 5.10
C THR A 496 6.69 -16.61 4.95
N TRP A 497 6.10 -17.03 6.06
CA TRP A 497 5.04 -18.02 6.11
C TRP A 497 3.75 -17.53 5.45
N GLY A 498 3.12 -18.41 4.69
CA GLY A 498 1.81 -18.24 4.08
C GLY A 498 1.04 -19.55 4.06
N SER A 499 -0.08 -19.58 3.34
CA SER A 499 -0.89 -20.79 3.17
C SER A 499 -0.89 -21.26 1.72
N ASP A 500 -0.96 -22.58 1.53
CA ASP A 500 -1.42 -23.17 0.29
C ASP A 500 -2.40 -24.34 0.60
N PHE A 501 -2.88 -25.03 -0.44
CA PHE A 501 -3.84 -26.12 -0.28
C PHE A 501 -3.32 -27.33 0.54
N ARG A 502 -2.03 -27.35 0.90
CA ARG A 502 -1.42 -28.41 1.69
C ARG A 502 -1.30 -28.06 3.15
N GLY A 503 -1.18 -26.78 3.50
CA GLY A 503 -0.99 -26.34 4.87
C GLY A 503 -0.27 -25.00 4.99
N ALA A 504 0.37 -24.76 6.12
CA ALA A 504 1.28 -23.65 6.28
C ALA A 504 2.54 -23.89 5.44
N LYS A 505 2.97 -22.87 4.70
CA LYS A 505 4.10 -22.94 3.80
C LYS A 505 5.04 -21.77 4.02
N TYR A 506 6.27 -22.04 4.37
CA TYR A 506 7.35 -21.07 4.35
C TYR A 506 7.88 -20.95 2.92
N LEU A 507 7.96 -19.74 2.42
CA LEU A 507 8.54 -19.40 1.12
C LEU A 507 10.05 -19.20 1.28
N PHE A 508 10.84 -19.75 0.38
CA PHE A 508 12.29 -19.57 0.39
C PHE A 508 12.69 -18.20 -0.21
N ASN A 509 13.86 -17.73 0.18
CA ASN A 509 14.56 -16.62 -0.47
C ASN A 509 15.86 -17.16 -1.11
N ASN A 510 16.20 -16.68 -2.30
CA ASN A 510 17.41 -17.12 -3.02
C ASN A 510 18.70 -16.56 -2.41
N ASP A 511 18.60 -15.37 -1.82
CA ASP A 511 19.75 -14.59 -1.37
C ASP A 511 19.93 -14.63 0.16
N ASN A 512 18.84 -14.86 0.91
CA ASN A 512 18.82 -14.83 2.38
C ASN A 512 18.38 -16.17 2.95
N ALA A 513 19.03 -16.57 4.05
CA ALA A 513 18.57 -17.68 4.87
C ALA A 513 17.28 -17.30 5.61
N GLY A 514 16.43 -18.28 5.88
CA GLY A 514 15.21 -18.06 6.64
C GLY A 514 15.48 -17.63 8.08
N ASP A 515 14.71 -16.67 8.57
CA ASP A 515 14.58 -16.28 9.98
C ASP A 515 13.14 -15.88 10.23
N ASP A 516 12.23 -16.86 10.08
CA ASP A 516 10.79 -16.63 9.97
C ASP A 516 10.00 -17.47 10.94
N TRP A 517 9.08 -16.82 11.64
CA TRP A 517 8.31 -17.43 12.69
C TRP A 517 6.82 -17.58 12.35
N LEU A 518 6.29 -18.77 12.65
CA LEU A 518 4.86 -19.06 12.70
C LEU A 518 4.51 -19.37 14.17
N ILE A 519 3.91 -18.39 14.87
CA ILE A 519 3.68 -18.45 16.31
C ILE A 519 2.20 -18.68 16.60
N SER A 520 1.90 -19.68 17.41
CA SER A 520 0.56 -20.10 17.82
C SER A 520 -0.20 -19.00 18.58
N PRO A 521 -1.54 -19.10 18.70
CA PRO A 521 -2.30 -18.35 19.70
C PRO A 521 -1.81 -18.69 21.12
N PRO A 522 -2.18 -17.87 22.13
CA PRO A 522 -1.85 -18.14 23.53
C PRO A 522 -2.51 -19.45 24.00
N LEU A 523 -1.73 -20.30 24.64
CA LEU A 523 -2.14 -21.56 25.22
C LEU A 523 -1.99 -21.47 26.74
N ARG A 524 -3.07 -21.77 27.49
CA ARG A 524 -3.02 -21.78 28.95
C ARG A 524 -2.28 -23.00 29.45
N MET A 525 -1.16 -22.76 30.16
CA MET A 525 -0.32 -23.83 30.72
C MET A 525 -0.10 -23.62 32.21
N LYS A 526 0.03 -24.72 32.96
CA LYS A 526 0.26 -24.76 34.42
C LYS A 526 1.69 -25.07 34.76
N ALA A 527 2.20 -24.44 35.80
CA ALA A 527 3.54 -24.66 36.34
C ALA A 527 3.77 -26.12 36.65
N ASN A 528 4.98 -26.60 36.34
CA ASN A 528 5.48 -27.95 36.60
C ASN A 528 4.68 -29.08 35.92
N GLN A 529 3.74 -28.75 35.03
CA GLN A 529 3.07 -29.70 34.16
C GLN A 529 3.89 -29.88 32.89
N LYS A 530 4.03 -31.11 32.42
CA LYS A 530 4.69 -31.42 31.16
C LYS A 530 3.68 -31.36 30.02
N TYR A 531 4.11 -30.72 28.95
CA TYR A 531 3.36 -30.58 27.70
C TYR A 531 4.17 -31.20 26.56
N ASN A 532 3.59 -32.15 25.87
CA ASN A 532 4.17 -32.69 24.63
C ASN A 532 3.73 -31.83 23.44
N ILE A 533 4.70 -31.33 22.68
CA ILE A 533 4.51 -30.48 21.53
C ILE A 533 4.96 -31.26 20.30
N VAL A 534 4.07 -31.41 19.32
CA VAL A 534 4.33 -32.10 18.06
C VAL A 534 4.12 -31.14 16.91
N ALA A 535 5.13 -30.99 16.06
CA ALA A 535 5.04 -30.27 14.79
C ALA A 535 5.23 -31.26 13.64
N GLN A 536 4.25 -31.36 12.75
CA GLN A 536 4.33 -32.19 11.55
C GLN A 536 4.86 -31.36 10.39
N LEU A 537 6.12 -31.59 10.00
CA LEU A 537 6.85 -30.82 9.01
C LEU A 537 7.24 -31.64 7.79
N ALA A 538 7.37 -31.00 6.64
CA ALA A 538 7.84 -31.64 5.43
C ALA A 538 8.62 -30.64 4.54
N ASN A 539 9.59 -31.15 3.77
CA ASN A 539 10.16 -30.40 2.66
C ASN A 539 9.33 -30.56 1.37
N ALA A 540 9.58 -29.70 0.38
CA ALA A 540 8.86 -29.76 -0.89
C ALA A 540 9.28 -30.95 -1.74
N MET A 541 10.58 -31.17 -1.93
CA MET A 541 11.15 -32.27 -2.70
C MET A 541 12.69 -32.34 -2.56
N ASN A 542 13.25 -33.55 -2.78
CA ASN A 542 14.69 -33.70 -2.94
C ASN A 542 15.18 -33.07 -4.26
N PRO A 543 16.41 -32.49 -4.32
CA PRO A 543 17.46 -32.55 -3.30
C PRO A 543 17.46 -31.41 -2.26
N TYR A 544 16.43 -30.55 -2.27
CA TYR A 544 16.36 -29.41 -1.35
C TYR A 544 16.21 -29.88 0.10
N THR A 545 16.91 -29.20 1.00
CA THR A 545 16.85 -29.46 2.43
C THR A 545 16.30 -28.24 3.16
N GLU A 546 15.28 -28.47 3.96
CA GLU A 546 14.69 -27.46 4.82
C GLU A 546 15.17 -27.65 6.25
N LYS A 547 15.18 -26.57 7.03
CA LYS A 547 15.56 -26.61 8.44
C LYS A 547 14.53 -25.87 9.28
N ALA A 548 14.18 -26.43 10.42
CA ALA A 548 13.29 -25.77 11.37
C ALA A 548 13.66 -26.10 12.80
N GLU A 549 13.25 -25.26 13.72
CA GLU A 549 13.25 -25.50 15.16
C GLU A 549 11.90 -25.13 15.76
N VAL A 550 11.58 -25.62 16.95
CA VAL A 550 10.38 -25.22 17.68
C VAL A 550 10.75 -24.72 19.05
N LYS A 551 10.29 -23.53 19.38
CA LYS A 551 10.52 -22.89 20.68
C LYS A 551 9.21 -22.48 21.35
N VAL A 552 9.27 -22.30 22.66
CA VAL A 552 8.16 -21.80 23.46
C VAL A 552 8.58 -20.50 24.14
N GLY A 553 7.67 -19.53 24.09
CA GLY A 553 7.83 -18.22 24.73
C GLY A 553 6.60 -17.80 25.54
N ASP A 554 6.77 -16.74 26.31
CA ASP A 554 5.70 -16.09 27.10
C ASP A 554 5.03 -14.92 26.36
N ASN A 555 5.46 -14.67 25.14
CA ASN A 555 4.86 -13.68 24.23
C ASN A 555 5.03 -14.11 22.77
N ALA A 556 4.21 -13.54 21.86
CA ALA A 556 4.25 -13.82 20.43
C ALA A 556 5.26 -12.90 19.69
N THR A 557 6.51 -12.90 20.11
CA THR A 557 7.63 -12.20 19.45
C THR A 557 8.83 -13.14 19.32
N ALA A 558 9.71 -12.91 18.33
CA ALA A 558 10.90 -13.72 18.12
C ALA A 558 11.80 -13.73 19.38
N GLU A 559 11.96 -12.58 20.04
CA GLU A 559 12.79 -12.42 21.24
C GLU A 559 12.23 -13.18 22.46
N ALA A 560 10.93 -13.42 22.51
CA ALA A 560 10.28 -14.15 23.59
C ALA A 560 10.41 -15.68 23.44
N MET A 561 10.75 -16.19 22.24
CA MET A 561 10.89 -17.61 21.93
C MET A 561 12.23 -18.18 22.47
N LYS A 562 12.34 -18.31 23.80
CA LYS A 562 13.61 -18.63 24.48
C LYS A 562 13.79 -20.10 24.84
N ASN A 563 12.69 -20.87 24.98
CA ASN A 563 12.74 -22.25 25.43
C ASN A 563 12.75 -23.18 24.20
N SER A 564 13.91 -23.73 23.86
CA SER A 564 14.01 -24.71 22.78
C SER A 564 13.34 -26.02 23.19
N VAL A 565 12.36 -26.45 22.38
CA VAL A 565 11.64 -27.71 22.59
C VAL A 565 12.03 -28.74 21.54
N ILE A 566 12.14 -28.30 20.30
CA ILE A 566 12.70 -29.10 19.21
C ILE A 566 13.90 -28.30 18.67
N PRO A 567 15.13 -28.85 18.80
CA PRO A 567 16.33 -28.14 18.33
C PRO A 567 16.31 -28.02 16.80
N ALA A 568 17.19 -27.18 16.26
CA ALA A 568 17.37 -27.04 14.83
C ALA A 568 17.54 -28.38 14.16
N THR A 569 16.61 -28.76 13.30
CA THR A 569 16.49 -30.08 12.70
C THR A 569 16.36 -29.96 11.19
N THR A 570 17.08 -30.79 10.45
CA THR A 570 16.91 -30.94 9.01
C THR A 570 15.65 -31.75 8.71
N ILE A 571 14.80 -31.23 7.85
CA ILE A 571 13.54 -31.84 7.46
C ILE A 571 13.75 -32.71 6.22
N GLU A 572 13.85 -33.99 6.42
CA GLU A 572 14.09 -35.00 5.36
C GLU A 572 12.77 -35.58 4.81
N GLY A 573 11.68 -35.43 5.54
CA GLY A 573 10.34 -35.91 5.14
C GLY A 573 9.74 -35.04 4.03
N GLY A 574 9.49 -35.66 2.86
CA GLY A 574 8.81 -34.99 1.74
C GLY A 574 7.31 -34.79 1.99
N TYR A 575 6.67 -34.00 1.13
CA TYR A 575 5.26 -33.61 1.28
C TYR A 575 4.26 -34.78 1.34
N ARG A 576 4.63 -36.00 0.88
CA ARG A 576 3.81 -37.22 0.97
C ARG A 576 4.12 -38.09 2.20
N SER A 577 5.18 -37.77 2.92
CA SER A 577 5.63 -38.50 4.10
C SER A 577 6.23 -37.51 5.09
N PRO A 578 5.41 -36.66 5.71
CA PRO A 578 5.88 -35.64 6.65
C PRO A 578 6.49 -36.29 7.89
N MET A 579 7.35 -35.53 8.57
CA MET A 579 8.00 -35.93 9.83
C MET A 579 7.23 -35.34 11.01
N ASP A 580 6.92 -36.18 11.99
CA ASP A 580 6.44 -35.73 13.29
C ASP A 580 7.64 -35.45 14.19
N LEU A 581 7.94 -34.19 14.42
CA LEU A 581 8.95 -33.76 15.38
C LEU A 581 8.29 -33.48 16.72
N SER A 582 8.82 -34.02 17.80
CA SER A 582 8.23 -33.88 19.13
C SER A 582 9.23 -33.44 20.17
N GLY A 583 8.74 -32.69 21.17
CA GLY A 583 9.52 -32.30 22.31
C GLY A 583 8.65 -31.98 23.51
N VAL A 584 9.25 -31.86 24.68
CA VAL A 584 8.52 -31.63 25.93
C VAL A 584 8.87 -30.26 26.50
N PHE A 585 7.86 -29.51 26.89
CA PHE A 585 7.99 -28.27 27.62
C PHE A 585 7.32 -28.36 29.00
N SER A 586 7.96 -27.80 30.03
CA SER A 586 7.39 -27.71 31.38
C SER A 586 7.56 -26.27 31.89
N PRO A 587 6.51 -25.45 31.94
CA PRO A 587 6.60 -24.08 32.44
C PRO A 587 6.92 -24.06 33.94
N THR A 588 7.60 -23.03 34.39
CA THR A 588 7.91 -22.81 35.83
C THR A 588 6.83 -22.02 36.56
N VAL A 589 5.96 -21.33 35.83
CA VAL A 589 4.85 -20.51 36.34
C VAL A 589 3.57 -20.76 35.54
N ASP A 590 2.42 -20.58 36.15
CA ASP A 590 1.14 -20.60 35.43
C ASP A 590 1.10 -19.40 34.49
N GLY A 591 0.64 -19.61 33.26
CA GLY A 591 0.58 -18.50 32.30
C GLY A 591 0.06 -18.88 30.93
N ASP A 592 0.09 -17.89 30.05
CA ASP A 592 -0.16 -18.05 28.63
C ASP A 592 1.19 -18.23 27.92
N TYR A 593 1.31 -19.30 27.17
CA TYR A 593 2.51 -19.63 26.42
C TYR A 593 2.22 -19.76 24.93
N PHE A 594 3.22 -19.52 24.13
CA PHE A 594 3.13 -19.53 22.67
C PHE A 594 4.13 -20.54 22.12
N VAL A 595 3.73 -21.28 21.11
CA VAL A 595 4.61 -22.22 20.39
C VAL A 595 4.98 -21.61 19.05
N GLY A 596 6.27 -21.35 18.84
CA GLY A 596 6.80 -20.80 17.61
C GLY A 596 7.51 -21.86 16.77
N ILE A 597 7.10 -22.05 15.54
CA ILE A 597 7.79 -22.81 14.50
C ILE A 597 8.69 -21.83 13.75
N HIS A 598 9.99 -22.02 13.83
CA HIS A 598 11.01 -21.15 13.25
C HIS A 598 11.60 -21.80 12.00
N ALA A 599 11.36 -21.22 10.84
CA ALA A 599 12.01 -21.61 9.60
C ALA A 599 13.41 -21.00 9.56
N ILE A 600 14.43 -21.86 9.42
CA ILE A 600 15.85 -21.49 9.43
C ILE A 600 16.60 -22.15 8.27
N SER A 601 15.91 -22.37 7.15
CA SER A 601 16.49 -22.98 5.95
C SER A 601 17.56 -22.10 5.34
N ASP A 602 18.55 -22.70 4.71
CA ASP A 602 19.60 -21.96 3.99
C ASP A 602 19.02 -21.20 2.78
N ALA A 603 19.69 -20.14 2.34
CA ALA A 603 19.32 -19.43 1.12
C ALA A 603 19.28 -20.39 -0.08
N GLY A 604 18.30 -20.20 -0.97
CA GLY A 604 18.10 -21.03 -2.15
C GLY A 604 17.56 -22.45 -1.86
N ALA A 605 17.06 -22.71 -0.65
CA ALA A 605 16.23 -23.89 -0.34
C ALA A 605 14.92 -23.86 -1.18
N LEU A 606 13.87 -24.61 -0.85
CA LEU A 606 12.64 -24.54 -1.65
C LEU A 606 11.43 -24.12 -0.80
N TYR A 607 10.73 -25.08 -0.21
CA TYR A 607 9.58 -24.80 0.65
C TYR A 607 9.59 -25.72 1.86
N LEU A 608 9.37 -25.12 3.04
CA LEU A 608 9.07 -25.85 4.26
C LEU A 608 7.54 -25.84 4.48
N TYR A 609 6.96 -27.00 4.71
CA TYR A 609 5.55 -27.14 5.05
C TYR A 609 5.38 -27.50 6.52
N CYS A 610 4.36 -26.92 7.15
CA CYS A 610 3.81 -27.39 8.41
C CYS A 610 2.36 -27.79 8.20
N TYR A 611 2.05 -29.05 8.46
CA TYR A 611 0.69 -29.59 8.31
C TYR A 611 -0.10 -29.52 9.61
N LYS A 612 0.59 -29.70 10.75
CA LYS A 612 -0.06 -29.82 12.05
C LYS A 612 0.83 -29.28 13.17
N LEU A 613 0.20 -28.61 14.13
CA LEU A 613 0.76 -28.31 15.44
C LEU A 613 -0.18 -28.88 16.51
N GLU A 614 0.35 -29.76 17.36
CA GLU A 614 -0.40 -30.36 18.46
C GLU A 614 0.32 -30.11 19.78
N VAL A 615 -0.44 -29.75 20.81
CA VAL A 615 0.05 -29.59 22.18
C VAL A 615 -0.86 -30.40 23.11
N THR A 616 -0.29 -31.36 23.80
CA THR A 616 -1.02 -32.20 24.76
C THR A 616 -0.33 -32.15 26.13
N SER A 617 -1.07 -32.28 27.22
CA SER A 617 -0.48 -32.38 28.55
C SER A 617 -0.25 -33.84 28.93
N GLU A 618 0.90 -34.15 29.51
CA GLU A 618 1.03 -35.37 30.24
C GLU A 618 0.09 -35.34 31.47
N ALA A 619 -0.72 -36.36 31.64
CA ALA A 619 -1.61 -36.43 32.79
C ALA A 619 -0.78 -36.47 34.08
N THR A 620 -0.80 -35.39 34.86
CA THR A 620 -0.25 -35.37 36.23
C THR A 620 -1.27 -35.95 37.21
N GLY A 621 -1.66 -37.15 37.02
CA GLY A 621 -2.57 -37.86 37.91
C GLY A 621 -2.25 -39.33 37.81
N ILE A 622 -2.02 -39.92 38.94
CA ILE A 622 -1.90 -41.36 39.15
C ILE A 622 -2.18 -42.10 37.86
N THR A 623 -1.11 -42.54 37.22
CA THR A 623 -1.18 -43.42 36.07
C THR A 623 -2.29 -44.42 36.33
N SER A 624 -3.34 -44.34 35.55
CA SER A 624 -4.20 -45.49 35.35
C SER A 624 -3.38 -46.54 34.58
N THR A 625 -2.36 -47.05 35.26
CA THR A 625 -1.55 -48.19 34.79
C THR A 625 -2.39 -49.46 34.74
N LEU A 626 -3.71 -49.32 34.87
CA LEU A 626 -4.68 -50.37 34.75
C LEU A 626 -5.91 -49.90 33.95
N MET A 627 -5.69 -49.37 32.79
CA MET A 627 -6.65 -49.55 31.70
C MET A 627 -6.45 -50.92 31.08
N SER A 628 -6.42 -51.93 31.91
CA SER A 628 -6.73 -53.31 31.48
C SER A 628 -8.17 -53.27 31.00
N LYS A 629 -8.38 -53.63 29.77
CA LYS A 629 -9.61 -53.78 29.06
C LYS A 629 -10.64 -54.60 29.90
N ALA A 630 -11.31 -53.94 30.84
CA ALA A 630 -12.46 -54.59 31.48
C ALA A 630 -13.49 -54.84 30.40
N VAL A 631 -13.75 -56.06 30.13
CA VAL A 631 -14.77 -56.49 29.17
C VAL A 631 -16.07 -56.75 29.95
N VAL A 632 -17.15 -56.03 29.57
CA VAL A 632 -18.43 -56.15 30.21
C VAL A 632 -19.42 -56.81 29.22
N ARG A 633 -20.07 -57.91 29.64
CA ARG A 633 -21.05 -58.64 28.83
C ARG A 633 -22.29 -58.96 29.63
N GLY A 634 -23.44 -58.89 28.98
CA GLY A 634 -24.70 -59.30 29.55
C GLY A 634 -25.13 -60.66 28.95
N GLU A 635 -25.12 -61.73 29.72
CA GLU A 635 -25.43 -63.06 29.28
C GLU A 635 -26.22 -63.83 30.36
N ASN A 636 -27.26 -64.56 29.99
CA ASN A 636 -28.00 -65.50 30.81
C ASN A 636 -28.42 -64.94 32.19
N GLY A 637 -28.98 -63.74 32.21
CA GLY A 637 -29.42 -63.11 33.44
C GLY A 637 -28.31 -62.57 34.36
N ASN A 638 -27.08 -62.45 33.83
CA ASN A 638 -25.93 -61.89 34.56
C ASN A 638 -25.22 -60.81 33.77
N ILE A 639 -24.55 -59.92 34.47
CA ILE A 639 -23.55 -59.03 33.91
C ILE A 639 -22.19 -59.58 34.34
N ASN A 640 -21.43 -60.09 33.36
CA ASN A 640 -20.11 -60.62 33.54
C ASN A 640 -19.05 -59.56 33.21
N ILE A 641 -18.14 -59.29 34.13
CA ILE A 641 -17.10 -58.29 34.04
C ILE A 641 -15.78 -58.99 34.23
N THR A 642 -14.88 -58.89 33.25
CA THR A 642 -13.52 -59.46 33.33
C THR A 642 -12.47 -58.38 33.17
N GLY A 643 -11.32 -58.52 33.81
CA GLY A 643 -10.24 -57.50 33.74
C GLY A 643 -10.43 -56.32 34.68
N ALA A 644 -11.32 -56.39 35.68
CA ALA A 644 -11.63 -55.31 36.63
C ALA A 644 -10.84 -55.40 37.97
N ASN A 645 -9.77 -56.19 38.03
CA ASN A 645 -9.02 -56.42 39.26
C ASN A 645 -8.60 -55.15 39.95
N GLY A 646 -9.03 -54.92 41.21
CA GLY A 646 -8.73 -53.77 42.02
C GLY A 646 -9.50 -52.47 41.62
N ALA A 647 -10.39 -52.56 40.65
CA ALA A 647 -11.16 -51.41 40.20
C ALA A 647 -12.41 -51.16 41.05
N GLN A 648 -12.88 -49.92 41.11
CA GLN A 648 -14.24 -49.59 41.53
C GLN A 648 -15.22 -49.95 40.41
N VAL A 649 -16.21 -50.78 40.72
CA VAL A 649 -17.25 -51.18 39.77
C VAL A 649 -18.61 -50.81 40.31
N VAL A 650 -19.40 -50.12 39.53
CA VAL A 650 -20.81 -49.81 39.84
C VAL A 650 -21.69 -50.34 38.70
N VAL A 651 -22.69 -51.12 39.07
CA VAL A 651 -23.73 -51.57 38.12
C VAL A 651 -25.02 -50.86 38.46
N ALA A 652 -25.57 -50.09 37.55
CA ALA A 652 -26.81 -49.37 37.74
C ALA A 652 -27.84 -49.74 36.67
N ALA A 653 -29.09 -49.79 37.03
CA ALA A 653 -30.19 -49.86 36.09
C ALA A 653 -30.36 -48.53 35.33
N ILE A 654 -31.06 -48.53 34.21
CA ILE A 654 -31.22 -47.32 33.37
C ILE A 654 -31.99 -46.19 34.08
N ASP A 655 -32.73 -46.52 35.13
CA ASP A 655 -33.45 -45.57 35.97
C ASP A 655 -32.55 -44.92 37.07
N GLY A 656 -31.23 -45.21 37.07
CA GLY A 656 -30.21 -44.69 37.98
C GLY A 656 -30.07 -45.49 39.29
N ARG A 657 -30.91 -46.51 39.54
CA ARG A 657 -30.82 -47.35 40.72
C ARG A 657 -29.59 -48.25 40.69
N ILE A 658 -28.71 -48.13 41.68
CA ILE A 658 -27.54 -48.99 41.84
C ILE A 658 -27.97 -50.42 42.16
N VAL A 659 -27.53 -51.37 41.38
CA VAL A 659 -27.84 -52.81 41.52
C VAL A 659 -26.70 -53.53 42.29
N ALA A 660 -25.44 -53.09 42.02
CA ALA A 660 -24.25 -53.63 42.72
C ALA A 660 -23.13 -52.57 42.66
N GLN A 661 -22.30 -52.59 43.75
CA GLN A 661 -21.13 -51.71 43.83
C GLN A 661 -19.99 -52.45 44.49
N PHE A 662 -18.78 -52.35 43.96
CA PHE A 662 -17.56 -52.97 44.47
C PHE A 662 -16.46 -51.93 44.48
N GLU A 663 -15.87 -51.67 45.61
CA GLU A 663 -14.75 -50.69 45.78
C GLU A 663 -13.42 -51.28 45.36
N ASN A 664 -13.26 -52.58 45.39
CA ASN A 664 -12.07 -53.33 44.99
C ASN A 664 -12.48 -54.62 44.33
N ALA A 665 -12.81 -54.52 43.04
CA ALA A 665 -13.34 -55.65 42.31
C ALA A 665 -12.35 -56.77 42.04
N ALA A 666 -12.83 -58.01 42.02
CA ALA A 666 -12.08 -59.15 41.55
C ALA A 666 -11.84 -59.09 40.04
N ASN A 667 -10.85 -59.82 39.53
CA ASN A 667 -10.56 -59.83 38.08
C ASN A 667 -11.71 -60.35 37.25
N GLU A 668 -12.56 -61.20 37.82
CA GLU A 668 -13.79 -61.72 37.21
C GLU A 668 -14.96 -61.50 38.18
N LEU A 669 -15.98 -60.84 37.73
CA LEU A 669 -17.21 -60.56 38.49
C LEU A 669 -18.42 -61.04 37.67
N SER A 670 -19.35 -61.67 38.33
CA SER A 670 -20.68 -61.97 37.78
C SER A 670 -21.74 -61.41 38.67
N VAL A 671 -22.54 -60.47 38.14
CA VAL A 671 -23.59 -59.78 38.88
C VAL A 671 -24.93 -60.27 38.34
N PRO A 672 -25.73 -61.00 39.14
CA PRO A 672 -27.04 -61.46 38.69
C PRO A 672 -28.01 -60.29 38.63
N VAL A 673 -28.69 -60.18 37.47
CA VAL A 673 -29.63 -59.10 37.19
C VAL A 673 -30.80 -59.64 36.36
N GLY A 674 -31.93 -58.93 36.40
CA GLY A 674 -33.06 -59.24 35.49
C GLY A 674 -32.78 -58.84 34.05
N THR A 675 -33.64 -59.29 33.13
CA THR A 675 -33.64 -58.78 31.73
C THR A 675 -33.81 -57.28 31.75
N GLY A 676 -32.93 -56.59 31.04
CA GLY A 676 -32.97 -55.11 31.02
C GLY A 676 -31.72 -54.47 30.46
N VAL A 677 -31.69 -53.12 30.57
CA VAL A 677 -30.54 -52.29 30.17
C VAL A 677 -29.90 -51.77 31.42
N TYR A 678 -28.59 -51.89 31.50
CA TYR A 678 -27.76 -51.49 32.63
C TYR A 678 -26.61 -50.64 32.15
N VAL A 679 -26.11 -49.78 33.04
CA VAL A 679 -24.87 -49.02 32.90
C VAL A 679 -23.88 -49.57 33.92
N VAL A 680 -22.77 -50.08 33.43
CA VAL A 680 -21.65 -50.55 34.26
C VAL A 680 -20.55 -49.58 34.17
N THR A 681 -20.14 -49.03 35.33
CA THR A 681 -18.97 -48.11 35.43
C THR A 681 -17.83 -48.85 36.09
N VAL A 682 -16.69 -48.85 35.40
CA VAL A 682 -15.43 -49.38 35.92
C VAL A 682 -14.41 -48.25 35.98
N ASN A 683 -13.96 -47.83 37.17
CA ASN A 683 -13.07 -46.66 37.37
C ASN A 683 -13.56 -45.43 36.59
N ASN A 684 -14.84 -45.08 36.71
CA ASN A 684 -15.50 -43.96 36.04
C ASN A 684 -15.73 -44.07 34.51
N LEU A 685 -15.38 -45.21 33.91
CA LEU A 685 -15.69 -45.47 32.52
C LEU A 685 -17.04 -46.26 32.40
N ALA A 686 -18.03 -45.65 31.84
CA ALA A 686 -19.35 -46.20 31.73
C ALA A 686 -19.57 -47.00 30.42
N THR A 687 -20.09 -48.21 30.57
CA THR A 687 -20.44 -49.07 29.44
C THR A 687 -21.92 -49.48 29.55
N LYS A 688 -22.68 -49.34 28.48
CA LYS A 688 -24.06 -49.81 28.39
C LYS A 688 -24.07 -51.28 28.09
N VAL A 689 -24.82 -52.04 28.89
CA VAL A 689 -24.99 -53.52 28.76
C VAL A 689 -26.46 -53.86 28.63
N ILE A 690 -26.76 -54.76 27.76
CA ILE A 690 -28.12 -55.35 27.58
C ILE A 690 -28.05 -56.80 28.04
N VAL A 691 -28.91 -57.13 29.02
CA VAL A 691 -29.11 -58.53 29.51
C VAL A 691 -30.41 -59.00 28.95
N LYS A 692 -30.38 -60.11 28.24
CA LYS A 692 -31.55 -60.78 27.61
C LYS A 692 -32.01 -61.94 28.48
#